data_0b69d7b22875e45588c9457111cefba8
#
_entry.id   0b69d7b22875e45588c9457111cefba8
#
_cell.length_a   1.000
_cell.length_b   1.000
_cell.length_c   1.000
_cell.angle_alpha   90.00
_cell.angle_beta   90.00
_cell.angle_gamma   90.00
#
_symmetry.space_group_name_H-M   'P 1'
#
loop_
_entity.id
_entity.type
_entity.pdbx_description
1 polymer ?
#
loop_
_entity_poly.entity_id
_entity_poly.type
_entity_poly.pdbx_seq_one_letter_code
_entity_poly.pdbx_strand_id
1 'polypeptide(L)'
;MSYRFVSAFLLLWFSSLTQAQSPAPTISYTRDIQPIFTEKCVACHACYDAACQLNLGSAEGVARGASKVPVYNGNRGKASNPTRLYFDAQTPLQWQQKKFYSVLDAQGSQAALMARMLELGHRTPLQPNAKLPEDIVLGLNRQNMCPMPGEFEAYAGAHPKEGMPLAVTGLTDQQYQTLQRWLAAGAPMDAQVLAPSAKESLQIAQWENLLNAPGARESLVARWLYEHWFLAHIYFEGGESGHFFQWVRSRTPSGQPIDLINTRRPNDDPGTQVYYRLWPIQGVIVHKTHITYALSAAKMARVKTLFYSGDWQVSALQGYGPQRRANPFETFEAIPAAARYQFMLDNAEYFVDTFIRGPVCRGQIATDVIRDNFWALFQAPEHDLYITDPSYRGAATPLLAMPGQNDDVGSVLNLWLAYRDKRNQYEALRAEAYAAVPAPGWSSLWTGNDNALLSIFRHFDSATVKKGLIGEVPQTMWLFDYPLLERTYYQLAANFDVFGNVSHQAQTRLYFDLIRNGAELNFLRLMPEDSRNAYLDDWYQNSGKFKMWLDYESIDNDKPSALKLDDKNPKLDFARQLLTRYRELNAHPDPTNRCEGAYCSRRNIAPALQEAEQSLSRLTSRPAAGLKVIEQLPEATMLRIETRGGQREVYSLLRNRAHSNVAFMLGEAYRYQPGLDTLTIYPGILTSYPNFMFNIPADQVPAFVDAMEQAKDATRFEQIVQRWGIRRSHPQFWHYFHDLTTYLRETDPINAGVLDMNRYENL
;
A
#
# COMPACT_ATOMS: atom_id res chain seq x y z
N MET A 1 -89.23 68.11 -5.60
CA MET A 1 -88.69 67.27 -4.56
C MET A 1 -88.12 66.00 -5.27
N SER A 2 -86.84 65.98 -5.54
CA SER A 2 -86.21 64.96 -6.37
C SER A 2 -85.18 64.22 -5.52
N TYR A 3 -85.34 62.95 -5.42
CA TYR A 3 -84.36 62.07 -4.82
C TYR A 3 -83.51 61.46 -5.95
N ARG A 4 -82.17 61.64 -5.91
CA ARG A 4 -81.18 60.95 -6.76
C ARG A 4 -80.58 59.78 -5.99
N PHE A 5 -80.69 58.57 -6.54
CA PHE A 5 -79.98 57.37 -6.10
C PHE A 5 -78.57 57.36 -6.74
N VAL A 6 -77.51 57.19 -5.93
CA VAL A 6 -76.16 56.96 -6.37
C VAL A 6 -75.84 55.49 -6.11
N SER A 7 -75.67 54.73 -7.19
CA SER A 7 -75.23 53.34 -7.12
C SER A 7 -73.66 53.29 -7.08
N ALA A 8 -73.08 52.76 -6.00
CA ALA A 8 -71.67 52.54 -5.88
C ALA A 8 -71.32 51.13 -6.42
N PHE A 9 -70.52 51.05 -7.47
CA PHE A 9 -69.91 49.82 -8.00
C PHE A 9 -68.65 49.48 -7.19
N LEU A 10 -68.66 48.37 -6.44
CA LEU A 10 -67.49 47.79 -5.77
C LEU A 10 -66.73 46.87 -6.77
N LEU A 11 -65.62 47.34 -7.26
CA LEU A 11 -64.66 46.50 -8.01
C LEU A 11 -63.83 45.67 -7.02
N LEU A 12 -64.08 44.37 -6.95
CA LEU A 12 -63.28 43.41 -6.25
C LEU A 12 -62.01 43.09 -7.13
N TRP A 13 -60.87 43.61 -6.70
CA TRP A 13 -59.61 43.21 -7.23
C TRP A 13 -59.21 41.84 -6.61
N PHE A 14 -59.26 40.77 -7.40
CA PHE A 14 -58.59 39.51 -7.07
C PHE A 14 -57.07 39.65 -7.33
N SER A 15 -56.32 39.91 -6.29
CA SER A 15 -54.86 39.79 -6.32
C SER A 15 -54.51 38.31 -6.32
N SER A 16 -54.20 37.76 -7.49
CA SER A 16 -53.55 36.44 -7.62
C SER A 16 -52.12 36.53 -7.00
N LEU A 17 -51.99 36.08 -5.76
CA LEU A 17 -50.69 35.79 -5.16
C LEU A 17 -50.06 34.62 -5.93
N THR A 18 -49.29 34.92 -6.96
CA THR A 18 -48.29 33.96 -7.48
C THR A 18 -47.27 33.74 -6.36
N GLN A 19 -47.40 32.61 -5.63
CA GLN A 19 -46.33 32.10 -4.81
C GLN A 19 -45.15 31.88 -5.74
N ALA A 20 -44.14 32.76 -5.68
CA ALA A 20 -42.85 32.50 -6.23
C ALA A 20 -42.34 31.25 -5.55
N GLN A 21 -42.36 30.09 -6.23
CA GLN A 21 -41.67 28.91 -5.78
C GLN A 21 -40.18 29.31 -5.63
N SER A 22 -39.67 29.26 -4.40
CA SER A 22 -38.26 29.39 -4.17
C SER A 22 -37.55 28.44 -5.11
N PRO A 23 -36.52 28.88 -5.85
CA PRO A 23 -35.78 27.99 -6.73
C PRO A 23 -35.33 26.78 -5.90
N ALA A 24 -35.57 25.59 -6.40
CA ALA A 24 -35.14 24.37 -5.73
C ALA A 24 -33.65 24.52 -5.42
N PRO A 25 -33.19 24.18 -4.18
CA PRO A 25 -31.80 24.38 -3.81
C PRO A 25 -30.92 23.68 -4.83
N THR A 26 -29.98 24.42 -5.40
CA THR A 26 -28.98 23.90 -6.35
C THR A 26 -28.20 22.78 -5.68
N ILE A 27 -28.15 21.62 -6.30
CA ILE A 27 -27.41 20.46 -5.79
C ILE A 27 -25.90 20.79 -5.84
N SER A 28 -25.25 20.73 -4.69
CA SER A 28 -23.82 20.98 -4.52
C SER A 28 -23.06 19.66 -4.65
N TYR A 29 -21.99 19.66 -5.44
CA TYR A 29 -21.11 18.49 -5.49
C TYR A 29 -20.52 18.17 -4.12
N THR A 30 -19.94 19.17 -3.45
CA THR A 30 -19.26 19.01 -2.17
C THR A 30 -20.20 18.56 -1.05
N ARG A 31 -21.39 19.15 -0.97
CA ARG A 31 -22.33 18.87 0.12
C ARG A 31 -23.21 17.64 -0.12
N ASP A 32 -23.68 17.44 -1.36
CA ASP A 32 -24.75 16.48 -1.65
C ASP A 32 -24.24 15.23 -2.42
N ILE A 33 -23.20 15.36 -3.24
CA ILE A 33 -22.73 14.30 -4.14
C ILE A 33 -21.48 13.60 -3.61
N GLN A 34 -20.45 14.34 -3.22
CA GLN A 34 -19.20 13.76 -2.72
C GLN A 34 -19.41 12.85 -1.51
N PRO A 35 -20.28 13.13 -0.54
CA PRO A 35 -20.59 12.18 0.53
C PRO A 35 -21.17 10.85 0.04
N ILE A 36 -22.04 10.88 -0.99
CA ILE A 36 -22.58 9.66 -1.60
C ILE A 36 -21.47 8.87 -2.30
N PHE A 37 -20.60 9.55 -3.06
CA PHE A 37 -19.46 8.90 -3.70
C PHE A 37 -18.49 8.30 -2.69
N THR A 38 -18.20 9.02 -1.60
CA THR A 38 -17.33 8.53 -0.53
C THR A 38 -17.90 7.28 0.13
N GLU A 39 -19.23 7.26 0.37
CA GLU A 39 -19.89 6.13 1.01
C GLU A 39 -20.06 4.92 0.07
N LYS A 40 -20.39 5.10 -1.20
CA LYS A 40 -20.83 4.01 -2.08
C LYS A 40 -19.90 3.67 -3.24
N CYS A 41 -18.94 4.52 -3.57
CA CYS A 41 -18.17 4.41 -4.81
C CYS A 41 -16.66 4.40 -4.61
N VAL A 42 -16.13 5.23 -3.70
CA VAL A 42 -14.69 5.44 -3.49
C VAL A 42 -13.99 4.16 -3.08
N ALA A 43 -14.65 3.28 -2.31
CA ALA A 43 -14.09 1.98 -1.94
C ALA A 43 -13.68 1.09 -3.14
N CYS A 44 -14.20 1.38 -4.36
CA CYS A 44 -13.78 0.72 -5.60
C CYS A 44 -13.12 1.69 -6.60
N HIS A 45 -13.46 2.98 -6.56
CA HIS A 45 -13.17 3.97 -7.57
C HIS A 45 -12.34 5.15 -7.02
N ALA A 46 -11.16 4.89 -6.47
CA ALA A 46 -10.36 5.95 -5.87
C ALA A 46 -8.86 5.92 -6.19
N CYS A 47 -8.43 5.15 -7.15
CA CYS A 47 -7.02 5.07 -7.53
C CYS A 47 -6.91 5.01 -9.04
N TYR A 48 -5.72 5.24 -9.60
CA TYR A 48 -5.54 5.13 -11.04
C TYR A 48 -5.67 3.67 -11.56
N ASP A 49 -5.56 2.66 -10.69
CA ASP A 49 -5.94 1.26 -11.00
C ASP A 49 -7.40 0.93 -10.63
N ALA A 50 -8.22 1.91 -10.32
CA ALA A 50 -9.65 1.70 -10.15
C ALA A 50 -10.29 1.13 -11.41
N ALA A 51 -11.42 0.46 -11.26
CA ALA A 51 -12.18 -0.04 -12.41
C ALA A 51 -12.38 1.07 -13.46
N CYS A 52 -11.98 0.80 -14.70
CA CYS A 52 -12.00 1.77 -15.80
C CYS A 52 -11.18 3.04 -15.56
N GLN A 53 -10.21 3.02 -14.68
CA GLN A 53 -9.46 4.20 -14.21
C GLN A 53 -10.37 5.35 -13.71
N LEU A 54 -11.66 5.09 -13.45
CA LEU A 54 -12.60 6.09 -12.97
C LEU A 54 -12.34 6.38 -11.49
N ASN A 55 -11.94 7.61 -11.19
CA ASN A 55 -11.69 8.06 -9.83
C ASN A 55 -12.83 8.94 -9.36
N LEU A 56 -13.56 8.49 -8.34
CA LEU A 56 -14.70 9.22 -7.73
C LEU A 56 -14.32 9.85 -6.38
N GLY A 57 -13.05 9.83 -6.03
CA GLY A 57 -12.54 10.44 -4.79
C GLY A 57 -12.36 11.95 -4.86
N SER A 58 -12.46 12.56 -6.05
CA SER A 58 -12.36 14.02 -6.23
C SER A 58 -13.13 14.48 -7.45
N ALA A 59 -13.47 15.77 -7.50
CA ALA A 59 -14.17 16.39 -8.62
C ALA A 59 -13.37 16.26 -9.93
N GLU A 60 -12.06 16.44 -9.89
CA GLU A 60 -11.16 16.30 -11.04
C GLU A 60 -11.12 14.85 -11.55
N GLY A 61 -11.16 13.89 -10.64
CA GLY A 61 -11.23 12.47 -10.99
C GLY A 61 -12.53 12.11 -11.69
N VAL A 62 -13.65 12.64 -11.21
CA VAL A 62 -14.98 12.49 -11.83
C VAL A 62 -15.01 13.15 -13.21
N ALA A 63 -14.52 14.40 -13.32
CA ALA A 63 -14.46 15.17 -14.56
C ALA A 63 -13.52 14.54 -15.61
N ARG A 64 -12.41 13.89 -15.19
CA ARG A 64 -11.51 13.13 -16.08
C ARG A 64 -12.26 12.03 -16.81
N GLY A 65 -13.21 11.37 -16.15
CA GLY A 65 -13.98 10.26 -16.69
C GLY A 65 -13.25 8.91 -16.62
N ALA A 66 -13.60 8.01 -17.53
CA ALA A 66 -13.17 6.62 -17.56
C ALA A 66 -12.27 6.30 -18.77
N SER A 67 -11.52 5.20 -18.69
CA SER A 67 -10.70 4.69 -19.79
C SER A 67 -10.73 3.15 -19.83
N LYS A 68 -10.71 2.58 -21.04
CA LYS A 68 -10.55 1.13 -21.27
C LYS A 68 -9.09 0.66 -21.13
N VAL A 69 -8.13 1.57 -21.18
CA VAL A 69 -6.71 1.22 -21.14
C VAL A 69 -6.35 0.73 -19.73
N PRO A 70 -5.85 -0.51 -19.56
CA PRO A 70 -5.45 -0.99 -18.26
C PRO A 70 -4.14 -0.32 -17.84
N VAL A 71 -4.03 0.10 -16.57
CA VAL A 71 -2.78 0.60 -15.99
C VAL A 71 -1.79 -0.56 -15.84
N TYR A 72 -2.21 -1.67 -15.26
CA TYR A 72 -1.40 -2.87 -15.10
C TYR A 72 -1.65 -3.85 -16.25
N ASN A 73 -0.59 -4.12 -16.98
CA ASN A 73 -0.61 -5.14 -18.03
C ASN A 73 0.78 -5.79 -18.11
N GLY A 74 0.91 -6.95 -17.48
CA GLY A 74 2.16 -7.72 -17.45
C GLY A 74 2.68 -8.20 -18.81
N ASN A 75 1.84 -8.17 -19.84
CA ASN A 75 2.20 -8.61 -21.21
C ASN A 75 2.49 -7.44 -22.16
N ARG A 76 2.55 -6.22 -21.65
CA ARG A 76 2.73 -5.01 -22.45
C ARG A 76 4.12 -4.99 -23.11
N GLY A 77 4.17 -5.03 -24.44
CA GLY A 77 5.41 -5.00 -25.22
C GLY A 77 6.07 -3.61 -25.29
N LYS A 78 5.27 -2.54 -25.16
CA LYS A 78 5.75 -1.14 -25.14
C LYS A 78 5.22 -0.44 -23.90
N ALA A 79 6.03 0.41 -23.28
CA ALA A 79 5.61 1.25 -22.18
C ALA A 79 4.40 2.12 -22.57
N SER A 80 3.41 2.25 -21.67
CA SER A 80 2.25 3.10 -21.89
C SER A 80 2.51 4.53 -21.41
N ASN A 81 1.73 5.47 -21.92
CA ASN A 81 1.77 6.84 -21.40
C ASN A 81 1.17 6.87 -19.98
N PRO A 82 1.82 7.53 -19.03
CA PRO A 82 1.29 7.69 -17.70
C PRO A 82 -0.08 8.39 -17.67
N THR A 83 -0.91 8.00 -16.70
CA THR A 83 -2.29 8.51 -16.55
C THR A 83 -2.61 8.87 -15.10
N ARG A 84 -1.60 9.35 -14.34
CA ARG A 84 -1.75 9.78 -12.95
C ARG A 84 -2.59 11.07 -12.90
N LEU A 85 -3.67 11.03 -12.11
CA LEU A 85 -4.53 12.18 -11.90
C LEU A 85 -3.70 13.33 -11.29
N TYR A 86 -3.97 14.56 -11.69
CA TYR A 86 -3.25 15.79 -11.36
C TYR A 86 -1.86 15.96 -12.00
N PHE A 87 -1.20 14.86 -12.43
CA PHE A 87 0.17 14.91 -12.96
C PHE A 87 0.24 14.90 -14.49
N ASP A 88 -0.43 13.94 -15.12
CA ASP A 88 -0.13 13.58 -16.50
C ASP A 88 -1.00 14.30 -17.54
N ALA A 89 -2.03 15.01 -17.11
CA ALA A 89 -2.84 15.94 -17.89
C ALA A 89 -3.62 16.90 -17.00
N GLN A 90 -3.96 18.07 -17.53
CA GLN A 90 -4.62 19.15 -16.80
C GLN A 90 -5.96 19.56 -17.42
N THR A 91 -6.22 19.19 -18.67
CA THR A 91 -7.43 19.58 -19.39
C THR A 91 -8.20 18.38 -19.92
N PRO A 92 -9.53 18.51 -20.10
CA PRO A 92 -10.35 17.44 -20.69
C PRO A 92 -9.82 16.95 -22.04
N LEU A 93 -9.33 17.85 -22.90
CA LEU A 93 -8.76 17.52 -24.20
C LEU A 93 -7.50 16.64 -24.07
N GLN A 94 -6.61 16.97 -23.12
CA GLN A 94 -5.42 16.15 -22.84
C GLN A 94 -5.80 14.75 -22.33
N TRP A 95 -6.84 14.65 -21.50
CA TRP A 95 -7.35 13.36 -21.06
C TRP A 95 -7.97 12.55 -22.20
N GLN A 96 -8.72 13.19 -23.12
CA GLN A 96 -9.25 12.54 -24.33
C GLN A 96 -8.11 11.99 -25.20
N GLN A 97 -7.02 12.73 -25.38
CA GLN A 97 -5.83 12.26 -26.10
C GLN A 97 -5.20 11.02 -25.41
N LYS A 98 -5.35 10.88 -24.10
CA LYS A 98 -4.98 9.69 -23.31
C LYS A 98 -6.06 8.60 -23.28
N LYS A 99 -7.10 8.71 -24.12
CA LYS A 99 -8.21 7.76 -24.28
C LYS A 99 -9.17 7.71 -23.08
N PHE A 100 -9.31 8.81 -22.36
CA PHE A 100 -10.42 8.97 -21.41
C PHE A 100 -11.66 9.49 -22.11
N TYR A 101 -12.83 9.08 -21.61
CA TYR A 101 -14.13 9.55 -22.08
C TYR A 101 -15.01 9.96 -20.88
N SER A 102 -15.85 10.97 -21.10
CA SER A 102 -16.76 11.47 -20.08
C SER A 102 -17.81 10.41 -19.71
N VAL A 103 -18.10 10.32 -18.42
CA VAL A 103 -19.20 9.52 -17.88
C VAL A 103 -20.39 10.40 -17.46
N LEU A 104 -20.21 11.72 -17.52
CA LEU A 104 -21.15 12.74 -17.06
C LEU A 104 -21.99 13.34 -18.20
N ASP A 105 -21.50 13.29 -19.43
CA ASP A 105 -22.14 13.99 -20.55
C ASP A 105 -23.29 13.17 -21.13
N ALA A 106 -24.43 13.83 -21.30
CA ALA A 106 -25.52 13.29 -22.09
C ALA A 106 -25.16 13.28 -23.60
N GLN A 107 -25.60 12.27 -24.33
CA GLN A 107 -25.38 12.15 -25.77
C GLN A 107 -26.69 12.20 -26.55
N GLY A 108 -27.01 13.35 -27.11
CA GLY A 108 -28.28 13.56 -27.78
C GLY A 108 -29.45 13.40 -26.79
N SER A 109 -30.36 12.48 -27.06
CA SER A 109 -31.47 12.14 -26.16
C SER A 109 -31.10 11.13 -25.06
N GLN A 110 -29.87 10.59 -25.07
CA GLN A 110 -29.44 9.60 -24.08
C GLN A 110 -28.86 10.28 -22.84
N ALA A 111 -29.27 9.80 -21.66
CA ALA A 111 -28.72 10.25 -20.39
C ALA A 111 -27.22 9.87 -20.28
N ALA A 112 -26.49 10.57 -19.42
CA ALA A 112 -25.09 10.30 -19.11
C ALA A 112 -24.83 8.82 -18.78
N LEU A 113 -23.67 8.29 -19.16
CA LEU A 113 -23.31 6.90 -18.91
C LEU A 113 -23.43 6.53 -17.42
N MET A 114 -22.96 7.40 -16.53
CA MET A 114 -23.09 7.19 -15.08
C MET A 114 -24.55 7.04 -14.66
N ALA A 115 -25.46 7.89 -15.19
CA ALA A 115 -26.89 7.79 -14.86
C ALA A 115 -27.47 6.43 -15.27
N ARG A 116 -27.13 5.94 -16.47
CA ARG A 116 -27.59 4.65 -16.98
C ARG A 116 -27.01 3.46 -16.20
N MET A 117 -25.74 3.53 -15.80
CA MET A 117 -25.11 2.49 -14.97
C MET A 117 -25.74 2.42 -13.57
N LEU A 118 -26.06 3.57 -12.97
CA LEU A 118 -26.75 3.66 -11.68
C LEU A 118 -28.19 3.12 -11.80
N GLU A 119 -28.89 3.43 -12.88
CA GLU A 119 -30.24 2.93 -13.15
C GLU A 119 -30.24 1.40 -13.30
N LEU A 120 -29.27 0.84 -14.03
CA LEU A 120 -29.11 -0.61 -14.20
C LEU A 120 -28.93 -1.30 -12.83
N GLY A 121 -28.09 -0.73 -11.94
CA GLY A 121 -27.91 -1.26 -10.60
C GLY A 121 -29.15 -1.12 -9.71
N HIS A 122 -29.86 0.00 -9.82
CA HIS A 122 -31.08 0.25 -9.05
C HIS A 122 -32.24 -0.70 -9.42
N ARG A 123 -32.33 -1.10 -10.69
CA ARG A 123 -33.37 -2.02 -11.17
C ARG A 123 -33.14 -3.48 -10.77
N THR A 124 -31.93 -3.84 -10.36
CA THR A 124 -31.54 -5.22 -10.05
C THR A 124 -31.02 -5.36 -8.60
N PRO A 125 -31.86 -5.17 -7.58
CA PRO A 125 -31.46 -5.26 -6.19
C PRO A 125 -31.01 -6.69 -5.84
N LEU A 126 -30.00 -6.80 -4.98
CA LEU A 126 -29.49 -8.08 -4.47
C LEU A 126 -30.43 -8.65 -3.41
N GLN A 127 -30.50 -9.97 -3.32
CA GLN A 127 -31.17 -10.66 -2.21
C GLN A 127 -30.41 -10.38 -0.91
N PRO A 128 -31.11 -9.99 0.18
CA PRO A 128 -30.47 -9.62 1.44
C PRO A 128 -29.58 -10.71 2.02
N ASN A 129 -28.30 -10.39 2.27
CA ASN A 129 -27.27 -11.26 2.81
C ASN A 129 -27.14 -12.63 2.11
N ALA A 130 -27.52 -12.71 0.86
CA ALA A 130 -27.36 -13.90 0.05
C ALA A 130 -26.01 -13.91 -0.68
N LYS A 131 -25.51 -15.12 -0.97
CA LYS A 131 -24.38 -15.29 -1.88
C LYS A 131 -24.74 -14.77 -3.26
N LEU A 132 -23.80 -14.04 -3.89
CA LEU A 132 -24.00 -13.53 -5.25
C LEU A 132 -24.01 -14.68 -6.27
N PRO A 133 -24.72 -14.50 -7.39
CA PRO A 133 -24.65 -15.44 -8.50
C PRO A 133 -23.22 -15.69 -8.99
N GLU A 134 -22.92 -16.93 -9.39
CA GLU A 134 -21.58 -17.36 -9.81
C GLU A 134 -21.12 -16.71 -11.13
N ASP A 135 -22.04 -16.19 -11.93
CA ASP A 135 -21.76 -15.44 -13.17
C ASP A 135 -21.14 -14.06 -12.89
N ILE A 136 -21.23 -13.57 -11.66
CA ILE A 136 -20.59 -12.31 -11.25
C ILE A 136 -19.16 -12.58 -10.77
N VAL A 137 -18.19 -12.36 -11.66
CA VAL A 137 -16.76 -12.51 -11.34
C VAL A 137 -16.27 -11.31 -10.52
N LEU A 138 -15.66 -11.59 -9.37
CA LEU A 138 -15.10 -10.60 -8.46
C LEU A 138 -13.59 -10.82 -8.26
N GLY A 139 -12.94 -9.88 -7.59
CA GLY A 139 -11.54 -9.99 -7.21
C GLY A 139 -10.56 -9.72 -8.37
N LEU A 140 -9.38 -10.31 -8.28
CA LEU A 140 -8.27 -10.04 -9.22
C LEU A 140 -8.54 -10.49 -10.65
N ASN A 141 -9.29 -11.58 -10.81
CA ASN A 141 -9.55 -12.17 -12.11
C ASN A 141 -10.66 -11.44 -12.88
N ARG A 142 -11.31 -10.46 -12.24
CA ARG A 142 -12.37 -9.70 -12.88
C ARG A 142 -11.80 -8.84 -14.00
N GLN A 143 -12.39 -8.97 -15.19
CA GLN A 143 -12.14 -8.05 -16.29
C GLN A 143 -13.07 -6.84 -16.21
N ASN A 144 -12.49 -5.63 -16.27
CA ASN A 144 -13.26 -4.39 -16.30
C ASN A 144 -13.77 -4.17 -17.73
N MET A 145 -15.09 -4.29 -17.93
CA MET A 145 -15.70 -4.17 -19.26
C MET A 145 -15.70 -2.73 -19.80
N CYS A 146 -15.84 -1.74 -18.92
CA CYS A 146 -15.71 -0.31 -19.24
C CYS A 146 -16.48 0.13 -20.51
N PRO A 147 -17.81 0.00 -20.55
CA PRO A 147 -18.57 0.39 -21.74
C PRO A 147 -18.41 1.89 -21.99
N MET A 148 -18.24 2.26 -23.26
CA MET A 148 -18.36 3.66 -23.69
C MET A 148 -19.87 4.02 -23.79
N PRO A 149 -20.22 5.33 -23.81
CA PRO A 149 -21.64 5.73 -23.88
C PRO A 149 -22.45 5.07 -24.99
N GLY A 150 -21.87 4.90 -26.18
CA GLY A 150 -22.52 4.22 -27.32
C GLY A 150 -22.58 2.68 -27.23
N GLU A 151 -21.88 2.08 -26.28
CA GLU A 151 -21.84 0.61 -26.10
C GLU A 151 -22.75 0.15 -24.95
N PHE A 152 -23.38 1.07 -24.24
CA PHE A 152 -24.11 0.75 -23.01
C PHE A 152 -25.26 -0.25 -23.25
N GLU A 153 -26.03 -0.12 -24.31
CA GLU A 153 -27.17 -1.01 -24.56
C GLU A 153 -26.72 -2.46 -24.76
N ALA A 154 -25.64 -2.66 -25.50
CA ALA A 154 -25.04 -3.98 -25.66
C ALA A 154 -24.50 -4.53 -24.34
N TYR A 155 -23.86 -3.68 -23.54
CA TYR A 155 -23.38 -4.03 -22.21
C TYR A 155 -24.53 -4.43 -21.29
N ALA A 156 -25.57 -3.61 -21.18
CA ALA A 156 -26.71 -3.87 -20.29
C ALA A 156 -27.47 -5.15 -20.69
N GLY A 157 -27.54 -5.45 -21.98
CA GLY A 157 -28.12 -6.69 -22.48
C GLY A 157 -27.31 -7.93 -22.12
N ALA A 158 -25.97 -7.84 -22.19
CA ALA A 158 -25.06 -8.94 -21.85
C ALA A 158 -24.83 -9.09 -20.34
N HIS A 159 -24.89 -7.99 -19.58
CA HIS A 159 -24.57 -7.90 -18.16
C HIS A 159 -25.69 -7.24 -17.34
N PRO A 160 -26.91 -7.77 -17.34
CA PRO A 160 -28.07 -7.10 -16.72
C PRO A 160 -27.97 -6.95 -15.21
N LYS A 161 -27.10 -7.70 -14.54
CA LYS A 161 -26.87 -7.65 -13.08
C LYS A 161 -25.62 -6.82 -12.70
N GLU A 162 -24.92 -6.24 -13.67
CA GLU A 162 -23.64 -5.55 -13.43
C GLU A 162 -23.76 -4.03 -13.55
N GLY A 163 -24.84 -3.47 -13.01
CA GLY A 163 -24.99 -2.03 -12.79
C GLY A 163 -24.15 -1.54 -11.59
N MET A 164 -24.22 -0.23 -11.29
CA MET A 164 -23.48 0.40 -10.21
C MET A 164 -24.39 0.80 -9.04
N PRO A 165 -23.92 0.62 -7.79
CA PRO A 165 -22.69 0.00 -7.31
C PRO A 165 -22.64 -1.50 -7.62
N LEU A 166 -21.48 -1.98 -8.13
CA LEU A 166 -21.38 -3.32 -8.65
C LEU A 166 -21.39 -4.38 -7.55
N ALA A 167 -22.33 -5.32 -7.65
CA ALA A 167 -22.36 -6.55 -6.84
C ALA A 167 -22.24 -6.30 -5.33
N VAL A 168 -22.83 -5.23 -4.86
CA VAL A 168 -22.90 -4.84 -3.44
C VAL A 168 -24.23 -4.14 -3.19
N THR A 169 -24.66 -4.07 -1.93
CA THR A 169 -25.85 -3.32 -1.51
C THR A 169 -25.87 -1.92 -2.13
N GLY A 170 -26.94 -1.63 -2.87
CA GLY A 170 -27.06 -0.45 -3.72
C GLY A 170 -27.25 0.86 -2.96
N LEU A 171 -27.64 1.89 -3.72
CA LEU A 171 -28.02 3.20 -3.21
C LEU A 171 -29.39 3.14 -2.55
N THR A 172 -29.62 4.02 -1.57
CA THR A 172 -30.99 4.32 -1.14
C THR A 172 -31.71 5.09 -2.24
N ASP A 173 -33.04 5.07 -2.25
CA ASP A 173 -33.83 5.84 -3.22
C ASP A 173 -33.49 7.34 -3.20
N GLN A 174 -33.23 7.89 -2.02
CA GLN A 174 -32.83 9.29 -1.86
C GLN A 174 -31.48 9.57 -2.51
N GLN A 175 -30.46 8.70 -2.27
CA GLN A 175 -29.13 8.82 -2.87
C GLN A 175 -29.21 8.69 -4.40
N TYR A 176 -29.97 7.70 -4.89
CA TYR A 176 -30.18 7.49 -6.31
C TYR A 176 -30.81 8.71 -6.98
N GLN A 177 -31.92 9.21 -6.44
CA GLN A 177 -32.61 10.41 -6.97
C GLN A 177 -31.75 11.66 -6.92
N THR A 178 -30.92 11.81 -5.89
CA THR A 178 -29.97 12.95 -5.77
C THR A 178 -28.96 12.92 -6.87
N LEU A 179 -28.32 11.76 -7.12
CA LEU A 179 -27.36 11.59 -8.21
C LEU A 179 -28.01 11.78 -9.58
N GLN A 180 -29.20 11.23 -9.81
CA GLN A 180 -29.91 11.38 -11.10
C GLN A 180 -30.25 12.87 -11.38
N ARG A 181 -30.72 13.61 -10.38
CA ARG A 181 -31.01 15.05 -10.55
C ARG A 181 -29.74 15.86 -10.80
N TRP A 182 -28.66 15.56 -10.09
CA TRP A 182 -27.36 16.19 -10.30
C TRP A 182 -26.83 15.96 -11.73
N LEU A 183 -26.88 14.72 -12.23
CA LEU A 183 -26.48 14.36 -13.60
C LEU A 183 -27.36 15.03 -14.64
N ALA A 184 -28.70 15.08 -14.42
CA ALA A 184 -29.62 15.74 -15.31
C ALA A 184 -29.41 17.26 -15.35
N ALA A 185 -28.92 17.87 -14.27
CA ALA A 185 -28.55 19.29 -14.21
C ALA A 185 -27.15 19.58 -14.87
N GLY A 186 -26.51 18.61 -15.52
CA GLY A 186 -25.21 18.77 -16.15
C GLY A 186 -24.03 18.60 -15.19
N ALA A 187 -24.24 17.91 -14.08
CA ALA A 187 -23.22 17.57 -13.09
C ALA A 187 -22.37 18.76 -12.62
N PRO A 188 -22.97 19.85 -12.09
CA PRO A 188 -22.21 21.02 -11.67
C PRO A 188 -21.22 20.69 -10.55
N MET A 189 -20.01 21.25 -10.64
CA MET A 189 -18.90 21.03 -9.69
C MET A 189 -18.63 22.33 -8.92
N ASP A 190 -18.68 22.26 -7.59
CA ASP A 190 -18.33 23.33 -6.66
C ASP A 190 -17.23 22.91 -5.68
N ALA A 191 -16.33 21.99 -6.13
CA ALA A 191 -15.27 21.46 -5.29
C ALA A 191 -14.31 22.57 -4.85
N GLN A 192 -13.94 22.56 -3.58
CA GLN A 192 -12.93 23.44 -3.03
C GLN A 192 -11.58 22.75 -3.06
N VAL A 193 -10.56 23.47 -3.49
CA VAL A 193 -9.18 23.00 -3.45
C VAL A 193 -8.67 23.13 -2.01
N LEU A 194 -8.12 22.04 -1.47
CA LEU A 194 -7.49 22.05 -0.16
C LEU A 194 -6.31 23.04 -0.18
N ALA A 195 -6.35 24.02 0.72
CA ALA A 195 -5.27 24.99 0.91
C ALA A 195 -4.59 24.75 2.28
N PRO A 196 -3.27 24.93 2.37
CA PRO A 196 -2.56 24.85 3.65
C PRO A 196 -3.07 25.91 4.62
N SER A 197 -3.13 25.58 5.91
CA SER A 197 -3.35 26.57 6.98
C SER A 197 -2.14 27.54 7.08
N ALA A 198 -2.32 28.64 7.80
CA ALA A 198 -1.21 29.60 8.01
C ALA A 198 -0.01 28.94 8.69
N LYS A 199 -0.24 28.04 9.64
CA LYS A 199 0.82 27.28 10.34
C LYS A 199 1.54 26.31 9.40
N GLU A 200 0.80 25.60 8.59
CA GLU A 200 1.37 24.68 7.59
C GLU A 200 2.15 25.43 6.51
N SER A 201 1.66 26.57 6.07
CA SER A 201 2.35 27.44 5.10
C SER A 201 3.74 27.88 5.58
N LEU A 202 3.88 28.17 6.88
CA LEU A 202 5.18 28.49 7.47
C LEU A 202 6.12 27.27 7.49
N GLN A 203 5.61 26.09 7.83
CA GLN A 203 6.41 24.85 7.81
C GLN A 203 6.79 24.46 6.38
N ILE A 204 5.88 24.60 5.42
CA ILE A 204 6.13 24.38 3.99
C ILE A 204 7.28 25.28 3.54
N ALA A 205 7.22 26.58 3.83
CA ALA A 205 8.28 27.51 3.44
C ALA A 205 9.64 27.13 4.04
N GLN A 206 9.69 26.68 5.30
CA GLN A 206 10.94 26.25 5.94
C GLN A 206 11.54 25.01 5.25
N TRP A 207 10.73 24.00 4.94
CA TRP A 207 11.19 22.79 4.27
C TRP A 207 11.54 23.01 2.81
N GLU A 208 10.76 23.81 2.09
CA GLU A 208 11.10 24.20 0.72
C GLU A 208 12.41 25.00 0.66
N ASN A 209 12.65 25.90 1.62
CA ASN A 209 13.92 26.64 1.72
C ASN A 209 15.11 25.70 1.98
N LEU A 210 14.94 24.64 2.79
CA LEU A 210 15.99 23.66 3.01
C LEU A 210 16.33 22.88 1.74
N LEU A 211 15.32 22.39 1.00
CA LEU A 211 15.54 21.57 -0.20
C LEU A 211 15.92 22.42 -1.43
N ASN A 212 15.68 23.71 -1.41
CA ASN A 212 16.07 24.64 -2.49
C ASN A 212 17.25 25.55 -2.11
N ALA A 213 17.97 25.21 -1.05
CA ALA A 213 19.14 25.96 -0.65
C ALA A 213 20.23 25.91 -1.76
N PRO A 214 20.92 27.03 -2.01
CA PRO A 214 21.93 27.10 -3.08
C PRO A 214 23.18 26.30 -2.68
N GLY A 215 23.83 25.69 -3.66
CA GLY A 215 25.06 24.94 -3.49
C GLY A 215 24.98 23.51 -4.06
N ALA A 216 26.12 22.97 -4.46
CA ALA A 216 26.19 21.64 -5.04
C ALA A 216 25.89 20.53 -4.02
N ARG A 217 26.33 20.75 -2.79
CA ARG A 217 26.08 19.87 -1.64
C ARG A 217 24.58 19.82 -1.32
N GLU A 218 23.98 21.01 -1.17
CA GLU A 218 22.56 21.19 -0.89
C GLU A 218 21.69 20.55 -1.99
N SER A 219 22.03 20.82 -3.25
CA SER A 219 21.32 20.26 -4.41
C SER A 219 21.39 18.75 -4.48
N LEU A 220 22.55 18.15 -4.16
CA LEU A 220 22.72 16.69 -4.16
C LEU A 220 21.92 16.03 -3.04
N VAL A 221 21.94 16.61 -1.83
CA VAL A 221 21.14 16.14 -0.69
C VAL A 221 19.64 16.27 -0.97
N ALA A 222 19.21 17.42 -1.50
CA ALA A 222 17.81 17.65 -1.85
C ALA A 222 17.29 16.64 -2.87
N ARG A 223 18.10 16.33 -3.90
CA ARG A 223 17.78 15.29 -4.88
C ARG A 223 17.63 13.92 -4.22
N TRP A 224 18.55 13.52 -3.36
CA TRP A 224 18.50 12.24 -2.64
C TRP A 224 17.27 12.16 -1.74
N LEU A 225 16.98 13.20 -0.96
CA LEU A 225 15.81 13.29 -0.11
C LEU A 225 14.51 13.22 -0.92
N TYR A 226 14.42 13.96 -2.04
CA TYR A 226 13.25 13.91 -2.91
C TYR A 226 13.03 12.52 -3.49
N GLU A 227 14.07 11.86 -3.98
CA GLU A 227 13.98 10.49 -4.50
C GLU A 227 13.55 9.48 -3.44
N HIS A 228 13.73 9.79 -2.14
CA HIS A 228 13.30 8.98 -1.01
C HIS A 228 11.93 9.38 -0.42
N TRP A 229 11.43 10.58 -0.70
CA TRP A 229 10.15 11.07 -0.16
C TRP A 229 9.03 11.20 -1.19
N PHE A 230 9.26 10.93 -2.46
CA PHE A 230 8.29 11.22 -3.52
C PHE A 230 6.95 10.48 -3.40
N LEU A 231 6.92 9.34 -2.68
CA LEU A 231 5.69 8.59 -2.38
C LEU A 231 5.05 8.96 -1.03
N ALA A 232 5.73 9.78 -0.24
CA ALA A 232 5.25 10.12 1.09
C ALA A 232 4.01 11.01 1.03
N HIS A 233 2.98 10.64 1.77
CA HIS A 233 1.95 11.55 2.21
C HIS A 233 2.45 12.29 3.44
N ILE A 234 3.03 13.45 3.21
CA ILE A 234 3.64 14.30 4.24
C ILE A 234 2.56 14.92 5.10
N TYR A 235 2.74 14.85 6.41
CA TYR A 235 1.98 15.63 7.37
C TYR A 235 2.92 16.41 8.30
N PHE A 236 2.44 17.50 8.86
CA PHE A 236 3.21 18.29 9.81
C PHE A 236 2.81 17.95 11.24
N GLU A 237 3.77 17.71 12.10
CA GLU A 237 3.48 17.57 13.52
C GLU A 237 2.80 18.83 14.06
N GLY A 238 1.59 18.66 14.61
CA GLY A 238 0.72 19.75 15.04
C GLY A 238 0.12 20.58 13.90
N GLY A 239 0.08 20.06 12.66
CA GLY A 239 -0.71 20.57 11.54
C GLY A 239 -2.20 20.22 11.66
N GLU A 240 -2.97 20.55 10.63
CA GLU A 240 -4.40 20.25 10.58
C GLU A 240 -4.66 18.75 10.36
N SER A 241 -5.63 18.22 11.09
CA SER A 241 -6.01 16.81 10.93
C SER A 241 -6.57 16.54 9.53
N GLY A 242 -6.05 15.50 8.87
CA GLY A 242 -6.47 15.13 7.53
C GLY A 242 -5.81 15.93 6.41
N HIS A 243 -4.95 16.90 6.72
CA HIS A 243 -4.15 17.59 5.72
C HIS A 243 -2.86 16.81 5.43
N PHE A 244 -2.69 16.45 4.16
CA PHE A 244 -1.50 15.78 3.67
C PHE A 244 -0.95 16.49 2.46
N PHE A 245 0.38 16.37 2.27
CA PHE A 245 1.13 17.01 1.20
C PHE A 245 2.01 15.97 0.52
N GLN A 246 2.46 16.27 -0.69
CA GLN A 246 3.47 15.45 -1.39
C GLN A 246 4.57 16.33 -1.95
N TRP A 247 5.79 15.81 -1.97
CA TRP A 247 6.89 16.48 -2.65
C TRP A 247 6.74 16.37 -4.15
N VAL A 248 6.82 17.51 -4.80
CA VAL A 248 6.81 17.64 -6.28
C VAL A 248 7.98 18.46 -6.75
N ARG A 249 8.34 18.29 -8.03
CA ARG A 249 9.27 19.18 -8.71
C ARG A 249 8.49 20.21 -9.49
N SER A 250 8.94 21.45 -9.45
CA SER A 250 8.29 22.61 -10.08
C SER A 250 9.30 23.48 -10.81
N ARG A 251 8.88 24.16 -11.91
CA ARG A 251 9.67 25.20 -12.57
C ARG A 251 9.62 26.53 -11.84
N THR A 252 8.65 26.72 -10.97
CA THR A 252 8.44 27.94 -10.19
C THR A 252 8.91 27.79 -8.75
N PRO A 253 9.56 28.83 -8.17
CA PRO A 253 10.04 28.81 -6.79
C PRO A 253 8.91 28.92 -5.76
N SER A 254 9.26 28.76 -4.48
CA SER A 254 8.38 29.01 -3.34
C SER A 254 7.67 30.36 -3.43
N GLY A 255 6.41 30.40 -3.02
CA GLY A 255 5.57 31.60 -3.06
C GLY A 255 4.88 31.87 -4.42
N GLN A 256 5.22 31.12 -5.46
CA GLN A 256 4.52 31.17 -6.76
C GLN A 256 3.64 29.94 -6.96
N PRO A 257 2.62 30.02 -7.83
CA PRO A 257 1.86 28.82 -8.23
C PRO A 257 2.80 27.72 -8.75
N ILE A 258 2.49 26.46 -8.38
CA ILE A 258 3.32 25.32 -8.77
C ILE A 258 3.15 25.03 -10.26
N ASP A 259 4.25 25.08 -11.02
CA ASP A 259 4.34 24.60 -12.41
C ASP A 259 5.05 23.23 -12.42
N LEU A 260 4.25 22.16 -12.42
CA LEU A 260 4.72 20.79 -12.23
C LEU A 260 5.72 20.34 -13.31
N ILE A 261 6.82 19.78 -12.86
CA ILE A 261 7.72 18.98 -13.70
C ILE A 261 7.31 17.52 -13.54
N ASN A 262 6.69 17.00 -14.59
CA ASN A 262 6.15 15.65 -14.59
C ASN A 262 7.07 14.70 -15.34
N THR A 263 7.62 13.72 -14.64
CA THR A 263 8.45 12.64 -15.21
C THR A 263 7.83 11.27 -14.86
N ARG A 264 8.28 10.21 -15.52
CA ARG A 264 7.78 8.85 -15.24
C ARG A 264 8.21 8.38 -13.86
N ARG A 265 9.44 8.69 -13.46
CA ARG A 265 10.08 8.30 -12.19
C ARG A 265 10.64 9.54 -11.49
N PRO A 266 10.81 9.49 -10.16
CA PRO A 266 11.37 10.62 -9.42
C PRO A 266 12.82 10.94 -9.81
N ASN A 267 13.57 9.95 -10.27
CA ASN A 267 14.96 10.06 -10.67
C ASN A 267 15.17 10.21 -12.18
N ASP A 268 14.12 10.50 -12.95
CA ASP A 268 14.24 10.97 -14.34
C ASP A 268 14.66 12.44 -14.37
N ASP A 269 15.27 12.86 -15.49
CA ASP A 269 15.75 14.21 -15.69
C ASP A 269 14.61 15.23 -15.61
N PRO A 270 14.66 16.15 -14.64
CA PRO A 270 13.65 17.20 -14.50
C PRO A 270 13.90 18.44 -15.35
N GLY A 271 15.02 18.50 -16.08
CA GLY A 271 15.49 19.69 -16.80
C GLY A 271 16.34 20.62 -15.92
N THR A 272 16.56 21.82 -16.39
CA THR A 272 17.56 22.77 -15.83
C THR A 272 17.04 23.64 -14.69
N GLN A 273 15.73 23.90 -14.63
CA GLN A 273 15.12 24.77 -13.61
C GLN A 273 14.18 23.95 -12.74
N VAL A 274 14.62 23.63 -11.56
CA VAL A 274 13.93 22.71 -10.65
C VAL A 274 13.88 23.28 -9.25
N TYR A 275 12.66 23.30 -8.69
CA TYR A 275 12.40 23.60 -7.29
C TYR A 275 11.61 22.46 -6.68
N TYR A 276 11.97 22.03 -5.48
CA TYR A 276 11.20 21.08 -4.68
C TYR A 276 10.11 21.82 -3.93
N ARG A 277 8.86 21.37 -4.10
CA ARG A 277 7.68 22.03 -3.55
C ARG A 277 6.78 21.01 -2.85
N LEU A 278 6.09 21.45 -1.80
CA LEU A 278 5.06 20.67 -1.12
C LEU A 278 3.69 21.03 -1.67
N TRP A 279 3.02 20.06 -2.25
CA TRP A 279 1.72 20.23 -2.89
C TRP A 279 0.63 19.53 -2.08
N PRO A 280 -0.48 20.20 -1.69
CA PRO A 280 -1.57 19.58 -0.95
C PRO A 280 -2.20 18.42 -1.73
N ILE A 281 -2.42 17.30 -1.07
CA ILE A 281 -3.11 16.16 -1.65
C ILE A 281 -4.61 16.47 -1.65
N GLN A 282 -5.21 16.33 -2.83
CA GLN A 282 -6.63 16.63 -3.04
C GLN A 282 -7.49 15.37 -2.98
N GLY A 283 -8.76 15.55 -2.63
CA GLY A 283 -9.75 14.48 -2.65
C GLY A 283 -9.72 13.57 -1.42
N VAL A 284 -10.44 12.45 -1.52
CA VAL A 284 -10.59 11.49 -0.43
C VAL A 284 -9.31 10.67 -0.25
N ILE A 285 -8.79 10.62 0.96
CA ILE A 285 -7.65 9.76 1.30
C ILE A 285 -8.10 8.30 1.31
N VAL A 286 -7.42 7.49 0.51
CA VAL A 286 -7.61 6.04 0.48
C VAL A 286 -6.42 5.32 1.06
N HIS A 287 -6.65 4.36 1.95
CA HIS A 287 -5.62 3.69 2.72
C HIS A 287 -4.55 3.00 1.85
N LYS A 288 -4.95 2.46 0.70
CA LYS A 288 -4.05 1.68 -0.19
C LYS A 288 -2.88 2.48 -0.78
N THR A 289 -2.98 3.80 -0.88
CA THR A 289 -1.92 4.68 -1.38
C THR A 289 -1.38 5.63 -0.30
N HIS A 290 -1.83 5.47 0.93
CA HIS A 290 -1.52 6.36 2.02
C HIS A 290 -0.32 5.86 2.81
N ILE A 291 0.87 6.31 2.43
CA ILE A 291 2.14 6.04 3.12
C ILE A 291 2.60 7.33 3.76
N THR A 292 2.45 7.44 5.07
CA THR A 292 2.62 8.70 5.78
C THR A 292 4.07 8.96 6.19
N TYR A 293 4.44 10.24 6.24
CA TYR A 293 5.74 10.67 6.75
C TYR A 293 5.62 12.01 7.47
N ALA A 294 6.07 12.05 8.73
CA ALA A 294 6.02 13.26 9.55
C ALA A 294 7.14 14.22 9.19
N LEU A 295 6.82 15.51 9.04
CA LEU A 295 7.79 16.58 9.03
C LEU A 295 7.63 17.44 10.29
N SER A 296 8.76 17.74 10.95
CA SER A 296 8.81 18.54 12.18
C SER A 296 10.11 19.31 12.28
N ALA A 297 10.21 20.22 13.24
CA ALA A 297 11.45 20.92 13.55
C ALA A 297 12.56 19.94 14.01
N ALA A 298 12.21 18.92 14.80
CA ALA A 298 13.15 17.88 15.23
C ALA A 298 13.67 17.06 14.04
N LYS A 299 12.78 16.67 13.10
CA LYS A 299 13.17 15.97 11.88
C LYS A 299 14.08 16.84 11.00
N MET A 300 13.80 18.13 10.87
CA MET A 300 14.66 19.07 10.14
C MET A 300 16.04 19.19 10.78
N ALA A 301 16.12 19.30 12.09
CA ALA A 301 17.38 19.31 12.82
C ALA A 301 18.16 18.01 12.59
N ARG A 302 17.48 16.85 12.62
CA ARG A 302 18.10 15.55 12.34
C ARG A 302 18.65 15.46 10.91
N VAL A 303 17.89 15.91 9.91
CA VAL A 303 18.36 16.00 8.52
C VAL A 303 19.61 16.87 8.43
N LYS A 304 19.60 18.05 9.07
CA LYS A 304 20.77 18.92 9.10
C LYS A 304 21.97 18.26 9.75
N THR A 305 21.79 17.59 10.87
CA THR A 305 22.86 16.87 11.56
C THR A 305 23.45 15.75 10.69
N LEU A 306 22.62 14.97 10.01
CA LEU A 306 23.09 13.85 9.21
C LEU A 306 23.81 14.30 7.94
N PHE A 307 23.25 15.26 7.23
CA PHE A 307 23.70 15.59 5.86
C PHE A 307 24.55 16.85 5.76
N TYR A 308 24.50 17.75 6.73
CA TYR A 308 25.20 19.04 6.65
C TYR A 308 26.27 19.23 7.74
N SER A 309 26.47 18.24 8.61
CA SER A 309 27.64 18.20 9.48
C SER A 309 28.84 17.56 8.74
N GLY A 310 30.06 17.98 9.10
CA GLY A 310 31.31 17.50 8.47
C GLY A 310 31.68 18.21 7.17
N ASP A 311 32.92 18.00 6.72
CA ASP A 311 33.58 18.76 5.64
C ASP A 311 33.58 18.06 4.27
N TRP A 312 32.55 17.25 3.98
CA TRP A 312 32.46 16.59 2.69
C TRP A 312 32.02 17.59 1.58
N GLN A 313 32.53 17.38 0.37
CA GLN A 313 32.38 18.28 -0.75
C GLN A 313 31.81 17.54 -1.97
N VAL A 314 31.12 18.29 -2.83
CA VAL A 314 30.63 17.83 -4.13
C VAL A 314 31.47 18.48 -5.22
N SER A 315 32.27 17.69 -5.90
CA SER A 315 33.12 18.18 -7.01
C SER A 315 32.30 18.48 -8.27
N ALA A 316 31.28 17.68 -8.56
CA ALA A 316 30.36 17.86 -9.68
C ALA A 316 29.03 17.15 -9.39
N LEU A 317 27.91 17.81 -9.73
CA LEU A 317 26.59 17.21 -9.67
C LEU A 317 26.48 16.13 -10.77
N GLN A 318 26.00 14.95 -10.36
CA GLN A 318 25.77 13.85 -11.27
C GLN A 318 24.47 14.07 -12.07
N GLY A 319 24.49 13.72 -13.36
CA GLY A 319 23.31 13.78 -14.22
C GLY A 319 22.24 12.72 -13.90
N TYR A 320 21.24 12.65 -14.78
CA TYR A 320 20.07 11.79 -14.66
C TYR A 320 20.02 10.63 -15.69
N GLY A 321 21.10 10.37 -16.37
CA GLY A 321 21.17 9.30 -17.39
C GLY A 321 20.90 7.89 -16.85
N PRO A 322 20.60 6.93 -17.72
CA PRO A 322 20.24 5.56 -17.31
C PRO A 322 21.30 4.89 -16.41
N GLN A 323 22.59 5.11 -16.66
CA GLN A 323 23.68 4.57 -15.85
C GLN A 323 23.66 5.13 -14.42
N ARG A 324 23.35 6.43 -14.28
CA ARG A 324 23.26 7.09 -12.97
C ARG A 324 22.03 6.63 -12.19
N ARG A 325 20.90 6.43 -12.86
CA ARG A 325 19.71 5.85 -12.25
C ARG A 325 19.93 4.38 -11.83
N ALA A 326 20.72 3.65 -12.62
CA ALA A 326 21.04 2.24 -12.30
C ALA A 326 21.86 2.09 -11.04
N ASN A 327 22.69 3.10 -10.69
CA ASN A 327 23.57 2.99 -9.52
C ASN A 327 23.52 4.25 -8.63
N PRO A 328 22.60 4.29 -7.65
CA PRO A 328 22.51 5.40 -6.70
C PRO A 328 23.73 5.53 -5.81
N PHE A 329 24.49 4.44 -5.62
CA PHE A 329 25.74 4.48 -4.83
C PHE A 329 26.81 5.33 -5.50
N GLU A 330 26.94 5.26 -6.83
CA GLU A 330 27.80 6.15 -7.61
C GLU A 330 27.23 7.58 -7.72
N THR A 331 25.91 7.68 -7.93
CA THR A 331 25.24 8.97 -8.11
C THR A 331 25.34 9.87 -6.88
N PHE A 332 25.23 9.26 -5.71
CA PHE A 332 25.27 9.95 -4.42
C PHE A 332 26.53 9.65 -3.61
N GLU A 333 27.61 9.24 -4.25
CA GLU A 333 28.87 8.85 -3.60
C GLU A 333 29.42 9.93 -2.66
N ALA A 334 29.28 11.21 -3.05
CA ALA A 334 29.75 12.33 -2.24
C ALA A 334 29.01 12.46 -0.91
N ILE A 335 27.75 12.06 -0.81
CA ILE A 335 27.02 12.07 0.46
C ILE A 335 27.55 10.92 1.34
N PRO A 336 28.00 11.17 2.58
CA PRO A 336 28.52 10.12 3.45
C PRO A 336 27.54 8.94 3.55
N ALA A 337 28.03 7.73 3.27
CA ALA A 337 27.21 6.51 3.32
C ALA A 337 26.57 6.31 4.70
N ALA A 338 27.29 6.66 5.77
CA ALA A 338 26.79 6.61 7.14
C ALA A 338 25.58 7.53 7.35
N ALA A 339 25.57 8.73 6.75
CA ALA A 339 24.43 9.66 6.85
C ALA A 339 23.19 9.11 6.14
N ARG A 340 23.37 8.57 4.93
CA ARG A 340 22.30 7.95 4.14
C ARG A 340 21.71 6.74 4.86
N TYR A 341 22.55 5.83 5.32
CA TYR A 341 22.09 4.63 6.02
C TYR A 341 21.39 4.97 7.33
N GLN A 342 21.98 5.85 8.16
CA GLN A 342 21.37 6.26 9.42
C GLN A 342 20.01 6.93 9.20
N PHE A 343 19.85 7.75 8.15
CA PHE A 343 18.57 8.33 7.81
C PHE A 343 17.53 7.26 7.45
N MET A 344 17.91 6.23 6.70
CA MET A 344 17.02 5.12 6.37
C MET A 344 16.67 4.29 7.62
N LEU A 345 17.62 4.02 8.48
CA LEU A 345 17.38 3.31 9.74
C LEU A 345 16.42 4.08 10.67
N ASP A 346 16.64 5.39 10.85
CA ASP A 346 15.77 6.25 11.67
C ASP A 346 14.30 6.20 11.21
N ASN A 347 14.04 5.82 9.96
CA ASN A 347 12.74 5.79 9.31
C ASN A 347 12.44 4.45 8.62
N ALA A 348 12.96 3.33 9.14
CA ALA A 348 12.95 2.07 8.40
C ALA A 348 11.54 1.53 8.13
N GLU A 349 10.57 1.74 9.02
CA GLU A 349 9.17 1.39 8.74
C GLU A 349 8.66 2.07 7.46
N TYR A 350 8.89 3.38 7.31
CA TYR A 350 8.49 4.12 6.11
C TYR A 350 9.16 3.57 4.85
N PHE A 351 10.47 3.30 4.89
CA PHE A 351 11.19 2.79 3.71
C PHE A 351 10.75 1.38 3.34
N VAL A 352 10.56 0.51 4.33
CA VAL A 352 10.07 -0.86 4.10
C VAL A 352 8.62 -0.82 3.59
N ASP A 353 7.74 -0.02 4.18
CA ASP A 353 6.36 0.15 3.71
C ASP A 353 6.33 0.71 2.28
N THR A 354 7.18 1.66 1.96
CA THR A 354 7.29 2.27 0.63
C THR A 354 7.71 1.26 -0.42
N PHE A 355 8.74 0.46 -0.19
CA PHE A 355 9.17 -0.49 -1.20
C PHE A 355 8.28 -1.73 -1.30
N ILE A 356 7.68 -2.18 -0.21
CA ILE A 356 6.81 -3.37 -0.23
C ILE A 356 5.44 -3.06 -0.86
N ARG A 357 4.90 -1.87 -0.65
CA ARG A 357 3.66 -1.39 -1.27
C ARG A 357 3.92 -0.79 -2.65
N GLY A 358 5.04 -0.10 -2.81
CA GLY A 358 5.50 0.53 -4.04
C GLY A 358 4.64 1.69 -4.54
N PRO A 359 4.99 2.26 -5.70
CA PRO A 359 4.27 3.37 -6.30
C PRO A 359 2.97 2.93 -7.01
N VAL A 360 2.28 1.92 -6.49
CA VAL A 360 1.13 1.29 -7.13
C VAL A 360 -0.05 1.23 -6.18
N CYS A 361 -1.26 1.31 -6.70
CA CYS A 361 -2.48 1.13 -5.91
C CYS A 361 -2.83 -0.36 -5.68
N ARG A 362 -2.18 -1.24 -6.37
CA ARG A 362 -2.28 -2.68 -6.31
C ARG A 362 -0.89 -3.21 -6.11
N GLY A 363 -0.73 -4.32 -5.42
CA GLY A 363 0.57 -4.93 -5.18
C GLY A 363 1.39 -5.04 -6.45
N GLN A 364 2.69 -4.80 -6.35
CA GLN A 364 3.59 -4.86 -7.49
C GLN A 364 3.78 -6.30 -7.95
N ILE A 365 3.77 -6.54 -9.25
CA ILE A 365 4.18 -7.83 -9.83
C ILE A 365 5.62 -8.16 -9.42
N ALA A 366 6.49 -7.14 -9.30
CA ALA A 366 7.85 -7.29 -8.81
C ALA A 366 7.92 -7.83 -7.37
N THR A 367 6.97 -7.50 -6.50
CA THR A 367 6.89 -8.02 -5.13
C THR A 367 6.22 -9.39 -5.04
N ASP A 368 5.78 -9.97 -6.16
CA ASP A 368 5.29 -11.35 -6.18
C ASP A 368 6.38 -12.39 -5.83
N VAL A 369 7.64 -11.99 -5.80
CA VAL A 369 8.72 -12.80 -5.23
C VAL A 369 8.63 -12.90 -3.70
N ILE A 370 7.85 -12.05 -3.05
CA ILE A 370 7.56 -12.10 -1.62
C ILE A 370 6.13 -12.60 -1.45
N ARG A 371 5.96 -13.88 -1.21
CA ARG A 371 4.67 -14.51 -0.95
C ARG A 371 4.45 -14.88 0.50
N ASP A 372 5.54 -14.98 1.25
CA ASP A 372 5.58 -15.28 2.67
C ASP A 372 5.59 -14.02 3.53
N ASN A 373 5.19 -14.17 4.78
CA ASN A 373 5.44 -13.17 5.82
C ASN A 373 6.89 -13.33 6.31
N PHE A 374 7.53 -12.23 6.69
CA PHE A 374 8.89 -12.27 7.20
C PHE A 374 9.13 -11.17 8.23
N TRP A 375 10.18 -11.33 9.02
CA TRP A 375 10.70 -10.31 9.90
C TRP A 375 11.92 -9.65 9.28
N ALA A 376 11.97 -8.32 9.33
CA ALA A 376 13.10 -7.53 8.87
C ALA A 376 13.89 -6.98 10.06
N LEU A 377 15.17 -7.21 10.00
CA LEU A 377 16.20 -6.74 10.92
C LEU A 377 17.21 -5.92 10.13
N PHE A 378 17.98 -5.08 10.81
CA PHE A 378 18.95 -4.19 10.17
C PHE A 378 20.34 -4.39 10.80
N GLN A 379 21.36 -4.36 9.96
CA GLN A 379 22.74 -4.42 10.42
C GLN A 379 23.13 -3.07 11.05
N ALA A 380 23.81 -3.09 12.17
CA ALA A 380 24.31 -1.88 12.80
C ALA A 380 25.39 -1.22 11.91
N PRO A 381 25.37 0.12 11.73
CA PRO A 381 26.30 0.83 10.83
C PRO A 381 27.76 0.56 11.12
N GLU A 382 28.15 0.41 12.39
CA GLU A 382 29.51 0.10 12.82
C GLU A 382 30.00 -1.32 12.45
N HIS A 383 29.08 -2.18 12.07
CA HIS A 383 29.34 -3.54 11.59
C HIS A 383 29.16 -3.70 10.08
N ASP A 384 28.74 -2.64 9.37
CA ASP A 384 28.59 -2.64 7.92
C ASP A 384 29.88 -2.12 7.26
N LEU A 385 30.59 -3.00 6.57
CA LEU A 385 31.85 -2.64 5.89
C LEU A 385 31.64 -1.62 4.76
N TYR A 386 30.45 -1.57 4.15
CA TYR A 386 30.16 -0.50 3.19
C TYR A 386 30.19 0.89 3.85
N ILE A 387 29.87 0.95 5.13
CA ILE A 387 29.90 2.19 5.93
C ILE A 387 31.31 2.46 6.47
N THR A 388 31.96 1.42 7.02
CA THR A 388 33.17 1.58 7.84
C THR A 388 34.47 1.46 7.05
N ASP A 389 34.48 0.76 5.91
CA ASP A 389 35.68 0.54 5.09
C ASP A 389 35.57 1.20 3.71
N PRO A 390 36.30 2.33 3.47
CA PRO A 390 36.30 3.00 2.17
C PRO A 390 36.86 2.14 1.02
N SER A 391 37.79 1.22 1.29
CA SER A 391 38.38 0.35 0.26
C SER A 391 37.36 -0.69 -0.21
N TYR A 392 36.69 -1.36 0.73
CA TYR A 392 35.60 -2.26 0.43
C TYR A 392 34.45 -1.54 -0.31
N ARG A 393 34.05 -0.37 0.17
CA ARG A 393 33.01 0.46 -0.47
C ARG A 393 33.36 0.78 -1.91
N GLY A 394 34.60 1.21 -2.19
CA GLY A 394 35.06 1.52 -3.54
C GLY A 394 35.00 0.32 -4.48
N ALA A 395 35.41 -0.86 -4.01
CA ALA A 395 35.37 -2.11 -4.79
C ALA A 395 33.91 -2.63 -4.98
N ALA A 396 33.04 -2.46 -3.99
CA ALA A 396 31.66 -2.93 -4.01
C ALA A 396 30.73 -2.06 -4.89
N THR A 397 30.90 -0.73 -4.89
CA THR A 397 30.01 0.22 -5.55
C THR A 397 29.69 -0.12 -7.01
N PRO A 398 30.65 -0.46 -7.91
CA PRO A 398 30.36 -0.82 -9.30
C PRO A 398 29.51 -2.10 -9.45
N LEU A 399 29.52 -2.97 -8.45
CA LEU A 399 28.78 -4.23 -8.45
C LEU A 399 27.30 -4.06 -8.02
N LEU A 400 26.94 -2.89 -7.47
CA LEU A 400 25.61 -2.62 -6.95
C LEU A 400 24.63 -2.01 -7.98
N ALA A 401 25.02 -1.89 -9.23
CA ALA A 401 24.18 -1.39 -10.30
C ALA A 401 22.92 -2.26 -10.53
N MET A 402 21.78 -1.63 -10.78
CA MET A 402 20.46 -2.27 -10.89
C MET A 402 19.94 -2.22 -12.34
N PRO A 403 19.14 -3.22 -12.76
CA PRO A 403 18.49 -3.26 -14.08
C PRO A 403 17.25 -2.34 -14.17
N GLY A 404 16.50 -2.49 -15.27
CA GLY A 404 15.20 -1.82 -15.44
C GLY A 404 15.32 -0.40 -16.00
N GLN A 405 16.47 -0.02 -16.56
CA GLN A 405 16.71 1.32 -17.10
C GLN A 405 16.41 1.44 -18.59
N ASN A 406 16.24 0.33 -19.29
CA ASN A 406 15.89 0.27 -20.71
C ASN A 406 14.73 -0.70 -20.96
N ASP A 407 14.00 -0.48 -22.04
CA ASP A 407 12.78 -1.21 -22.40
C ASP A 407 13.04 -2.32 -23.44
N ASP A 408 14.28 -2.75 -23.63
CA ASP A 408 14.64 -3.78 -24.61
C ASP A 408 14.19 -5.16 -24.16
N VAL A 409 13.17 -5.70 -24.81
CA VAL A 409 12.61 -7.03 -24.53
C VAL A 409 13.56 -8.15 -24.94
N GLY A 410 14.36 -7.96 -26.00
CA GLY A 410 15.27 -8.97 -26.53
C GLY A 410 16.46 -9.27 -25.65
N SER A 411 16.80 -8.36 -24.74
CA SER A 411 18.00 -8.46 -23.89
C SER A 411 17.75 -8.94 -22.46
N VAL A 412 16.50 -9.25 -22.06
CA VAL A 412 16.15 -9.57 -20.66
C VAL A 412 17.03 -10.67 -20.06
N LEU A 413 17.22 -11.76 -20.79
CA LEU A 413 18.04 -12.88 -20.29
C LEU A 413 19.52 -12.49 -20.15
N ASN A 414 20.09 -11.82 -21.13
CA ASN A 414 21.50 -11.40 -21.09
C ASN A 414 21.75 -10.37 -19.97
N LEU A 415 20.82 -9.45 -19.79
CA LEU A 415 20.86 -8.48 -18.70
C LEU A 415 20.79 -9.18 -17.34
N TRP A 416 19.89 -10.14 -17.19
CA TRP A 416 19.78 -10.90 -15.96
C TRP A 416 21.06 -11.67 -15.63
N LEU A 417 21.65 -12.36 -16.60
CA LEU A 417 22.93 -13.04 -16.42
C LEU A 417 24.04 -12.08 -15.96
N ALA A 418 24.13 -10.91 -16.58
CA ALA A 418 25.13 -9.89 -16.20
C ALA A 418 24.95 -9.40 -14.75
N TYR A 419 23.71 -9.23 -14.29
CA TYR A 419 23.43 -8.82 -12.91
C TYR A 419 23.64 -9.97 -11.91
N ARG A 420 23.32 -11.21 -12.29
CA ARG A 420 23.68 -12.40 -11.52
C ARG A 420 25.19 -12.46 -11.29
N ASP A 421 25.99 -12.27 -12.33
CA ASP A 421 27.44 -12.32 -12.25
C ASP A 421 27.99 -11.19 -11.36
N LYS A 422 27.43 -9.98 -11.45
CA LYS A 422 27.75 -8.88 -10.52
C LYS A 422 27.40 -9.23 -9.07
N ARG A 423 26.25 -9.85 -8.86
CA ARG A 423 25.83 -10.31 -7.52
C ARG A 423 26.82 -11.34 -6.98
N ASN A 424 27.23 -12.32 -7.78
CA ASN A 424 28.18 -13.34 -7.34
C ASN A 424 29.54 -12.74 -7.03
N GLN A 425 30.03 -11.80 -7.85
CA GLN A 425 31.25 -11.04 -7.56
C GLN A 425 31.12 -10.20 -6.26
N TYR A 426 29.98 -9.57 -6.05
CA TYR A 426 29.72 -8.80 -4.82
C TYR A 426 29.75 -9.70 -3.58
N GLU A 427 29.11 -10.86 -3.62
CA GLU A 427 29.10 -11.81 -2.49
C GLU A 427 30.47 -12.41 -2.22
N ALA A 428 31.26 -12.71 -3.26
CA ALA A 428 32.64 -13.17 -3.11
C ALA A 428 33.49 -12.06 -2.45
N LEU A 429 33.46 -10.84 -2.95
CA LEU A 429 34.13 -9.68 -2.36
C LEU A 429 33.71 -9.47 -0.89
N ARG A 430 32.42 -9.61 -0.61
CA ARG A 430 31.87 -9.49 0.74
C ARG A 430 32.41 -10.60 1.66
N ALA A 431 32.39 -11.83 1.21
CA ALA A 431 32.91 -12.97 1.98
C ALA A 431 34.37 -12.77 2.36
N GLU A 432 35.23 -12.35 1.39
CA GLU A 432 36.63 -12.05 1.63
C GLU A 432 36.84 -10.93 2.66
N ALA A 433 36.15 -9.80 2.47
CA ALA A 433 36.28 -8.66 3.36
C ALA A 433 35.79 -8.97 4.80
N TYR A 434 34.66 -9.65 4.92
CA TYR A 434 34.09 -10.02 6.21
C TYR A 434 34.84 -11.17 6.89
N ALA A 435 35.69 -11.91 6.20
CA ALA A 435 36.57 -12.92 6.84
C ALA A 435 37.50 -12.29 7.88
N ALA A 436 37.93 -11.06 7.69
CA ALA A 436 38.84 -10.35 8.56
C ALA A 436 38.23 -9.70 9.80
N VAL A 437 36.86 -9.56 9.86
CA VAL A 437 36.18 -8.90 10.97
C VAL A 437 35.61 -9.90 11.98
N PRO A 438 35.29 -9.50 13.21
CA PRO A 438 34.70 -10.41 14.21
C PRO A 438 33.42 -11.10 13.70
N ALA A 439 33.14 -12.28 14.24
CA ALA A 439 31.92 -13.03 13.93
C ALA A 439 30.65 -12.22 14.25
N PRO A 440 29.61 -12.29 13.41
CA PRO A 440 28.37 -11.55 13.66
C PRO A 440 27.67 -12.06 14.92
N GLY A 441 27.11 -11.13 15.69
CA GLY A 441 26.44 -11.41 16.95
C GLY A 441 25.35 -10.38 17.27
N TRP A 442 24.91 -10.30 18.51
CA TRP A 442 23.89 -9.35 18.93
C TRP A 442 24.26 -7.89 18.67
N SER A 443 25.53 -7.52 18.82
CA SER A 443 26.03 -6.18 18.51
C SER A 443 25.96 -5.83 17.02
N SER A 444 25.84 -6.82 16.15
CA SER A 444 25.69 -6.61 14.70
C SER A 444 24.29 -6.16 14.29
N LEU A 445 23.33 -6.23 15.21
CA LEU A 445 21.97 -5.76 14.97
C LEU A 445 21.80 -4.30 15.38
N TRP A 446 21.23 -3.50 14.51
CA TRP A 446 20.86 -2.14 14.85
C TRP A 446 19.65 -2.11 15.79
N THR A 447 19.74 -1.31 16.84
CA THR A 447 18.74 -1.22 17.91
C THR A 447 18.47 0.23 18.33
N GLY A 448 18.68 1.18 17.41
CA GLY A 448 18.69 2.60 17.75
C GLY A 448 17.33 3.22 18.04
N ASN A 449 16.24 2.64 17.53
CA ASN A 449 14.87 3.04 17.84
C ASN A 449 13.87 1.92 17.53
N ASP A 450 12.56 2.21 17.64
CA ASP A 450 11.46 1.26 17.41
C ASP A 450 11.31 0.78 15.95
N ASN A 451 12.06 1.35 15.00
CA ASN A 451 12.14 0.83 13.63
C ASN A 451 13.08 -0.38 13.48
N ALA A 452 13.79 -0.77 14.52
CA ALA A 452 14.81 -1.82 14.45
C ALA A 452 14.24 -3.20 14.15
N LEU A 453 13.01 -3.46 14.54
CA LEU A 453 12.33 -4.74 14.40
C LEU A 453 11.00 -4.53 13.68
N LEU A 454 10.84 -5.11 12.48
CA LEU A 454 9.64 -4.95 11.68
C LEU A 454 9.05 -6.31 11.29
N SER A 455 7.73 -6.41 11.34
CA SER A 455 6.96 -7.52 10.77
C SER A 455 6.33 -7.10 9.46
N ILE A 456 6.55 -7.88 8.41
CA ILE A 456 5.97 -7.69 7.09
C ILE A 456 4.93 -8.78 6.85
N PHE A 457 3.68 -8.38 6.69
CA PHE A 457 2.57 -9.26 6.38
C PHE A 457 2.23 -9.15 4.91
N ARG A 458 2.32 -10.27 4.22
CA ARG A 458 1.91 -10.38 2.84
C ARG A 458 0.45 -10.84 2.76
N HIS A 459 -0.38 -10.13 2.06
CA HIS A 459 -1.76 -10.48 1.82
C HIS A 459 -2.12 -10.22 0.37
N PHE A 460 -2.13 -11.28 -0.39
CA PHE A 460 -2.44 -11.35 -1.81
C PHE A 460 -1.59 -10.38 -2.67
N ASP A 461 -2.18 -9.28 -3.13
CA ASP A 461 -1.55 -8.26 -3.97
C ASP A 461 -1.16 -6.99 -3.17
N SER A 462 -1.09 -7.10 -1.87
CA SER A 462 -0.69 -6.03 -0.97
C SER A 462 0.21 -6.56 0.13
N ALA A 463 0.72 -5.66 0.94
CA ALA A 463 1.47 -5.97 2.15
C ALA A 463 1.26 -4.87 3.20
N THR A 464 1.60 -5.17 4.44
CA THR A 464 1.57 -4.22 5.54
C THR A 464 2.81 -4.39 6.39
N VAL A 465 3.40 -3.29 6.81
CA VAL A 465 4.55 -3.26 7.72
C VAL A 465 4.08 -2.80 9.09
N LYS A 466 4.56 -3.45 10.14
CA LYS A 466 4.32 -3.05 11.53
C LYS A 466 5.60 -3.15 12.32
N LYS A 467 5.80 -2.18 13.22
CA LYS A 467 6.87 -2.20 14.21
C LYS A 467 6.67 -3.35 15.19
N GLY A 468 7.77 -3.95 15.58
CA GLY A 468 7.80 -5.12 16.45
C GLY A 468 7.73 -6.44 15.69
N LEU A 469 7.91 -7.54 16.41
CA LEU A 469 7.87 -8.89 15.89
C LEU A 469 6.53 -9.51 16.27
N ILE A 470 5.62 -9.61 15.30
CA ILE A 470 4.23 -10.00 15.48
C ILE A 470 3.99 -11.34 14.78
N GLY A 471 3.08 -12.15 15.33
CA GLY A 471 2.72 -13.45 14.79
C GLY A 471 3.72 -14.54 15.14
N GLU A 472 3.62 -15.68 14.47
CA GLU A 472 4.59 -16.75 14.59
C GLU A 472 5.96 -16.38 14.05
N VAL A 473 6.98 -17.13 14.46
CA VAL A 473 8.33 -17.00 13.87
C VAL A 473 8.23 -17.39 12.39
N PRO A 474 8.49 -16.46 11.48
CA PRO A 474 8.27 -16.70 10.06
C PRO A 474 9.23 -17.75 9.49
N GLN A 475 8.89 -18.28 8.31
CA GLN A 475 9.77 -19.21 7.61
C GLN A 475 11.11 -18.56 7.30
N THR A 476 11.10 -17.34 6.75
CA THR A 476 12.31 -16.57 6.45
C THR A 476 12.44 -15.34 7.32
N MET A 477 13.66 -14.96 7.62
CA MET A 477 14.02 -13.68 8.24
C MET A 477 15.07 -12.98 7.37
N TRP A 478 15.01 -11.66 7.34
CA TRP A 478 15.87 -10.86 6.50
C TRP A 478 16.70 -9.90 7.35
N LEU A 479 18.00 -9.88 7.11
CA LEU A 479 18.90 -8.89 7.71
C LEU A 479 19.41 -7.97 6.60
N PHE A 480 18.96 -6.71 6.66
CA PHE A 480 19.37 -5.67 5.73
C PHE A 480 20.66 -5.00 6.20
N ASP A 481 21.69 -5.02 5.36
CA ASP A 481 22.78 -4.05 5.40
C ASP A 481 22.43 -2.82 4.53
N TYR A 482 23.25 -1.78 4.53
CA TYR A 482 22.94 -0.58 3.76
C TYR A 482 22.82 -0.85 2.25
N PRO A 483 23.72 -1.60 1.59
CA PRO A 483 23.58 -1.90 0.18
C PRO A 483 22.28 -2.65 -0.18
N LEU A 484 21.79 -3.53 0.67
CA LEU A 484 20.55 -4.25 0.43
C LEU A 484 19.33 -3.35 0.62
N LEU A 485 19.30 -2.54 1.67
CA LEU A 485 18.17 -1.65 1.96
C LEU A 485 18.00 -0.58 0.87
N GLU A 486 19.08 0.08 0.48
CA GLU A 486 19.08 1.13 -0.56
C GLU A 486 18.70 0.55 -1.93
N ARG A 487 19.25 -0.61 -2.33
CA ARG A 487 18.88 -1.27 -3.59
C ARG A 487 17.44 -1.71 -3.61
N THR A 488 16.93 -2.24 -2.50
CA THR A 488 15.52 -2.65 -2.40
C THR A 488 14.61 -1.45 -2.62
N TYR A 489 14.91 -0.34 -1.96
CA TYR A 489 14.14 0.90 -2.11
C TYR A 489 14.15 1.41 -3.55
N TYR A 490 15.35 1.55 -4.15
CA TYR A 490 15.44 2.03 -5.52
C TYR A 490 14.77 1.09 -6.51
N GLN A 491 15.01 -0.20 -6.41
CA GLN A 491 14.47 -1.20 -7.34
C GLN A 491 12.95 -1.24 -7.35
N LEU A 492 12.31 -1.15 -6.17
CA LEU A 492 10.88 -1.31 -6.01
C LEU A 492 10.10 0.00 -5.90
N ALA A 493 10.78 1.11 -5.65
CA ALA A 493 10.13 2.43 -5.53
C ALA A 493 10.67 3.43 -6.56
N ALA A 494 11.86 3.99 -6.38
CA ALA A 494 12.33 5.13 -7.18
C ALA A 494 12.62 4.79 -8.66
N ASN A 495 13.11 3.58 -8.95
CA ASN A 495 13.37 3.10 -10.32
C ASN A 495 12.16 2.41 -10.96
N PHE A 496 11.14 2.05 -10.18
CA PHE A 496 10.02 1.29 -10.70
C PHE A 496 9.08 2.16 -11.55
N ASP A 497 8.89 1.74 -12.80
CA ASP A 497 7.95 2.37 -13.72
C ASP A 497 6.66 1.55 -13.83
N VAL A 498 5.60 2.01 -13.17
CA VAL A 498 4.26 1.38 -13.18
C VAL A 498 3.72 1.22 -14.61
N PHE A 499 4.09 2.13 -15.51
CA PHE A 499 3.67 2.15 -16.91
C PHE A 499 4.70 1.51 -17.85
N GLY A 500 5.74 0.90 -17.28
CA GLY A 500 6.79 0.19 -18.01
C GLY A 500 6.28 -1.03 -18.77
N ASN A 501 7.10 -1.54 -19.66
CA ASN A 501 6.79 -2.74 -20.45
C ASN A 501 7.13 -4.03 -19.66
N VAL A 502 6.85 -5.17 -20.28
CA VAL A 502 7.13 -6.50 -19.71
C VAL A 502 8.62 -6.70 -19.40
N SER A 503 9.52 -6.12 -20.20
CA SER A 503 10.97 -6.20 -19.98
C SER A 503 11.36 -5.52 -18.66
N HIS A 504 10.88 -4.29 -18.43
CA HIS A 504 11.11 -3.56 -17.20
C HIS A 504 10.61 -4.35 -15.96
N GLN A 505 9.38 -4.87 -16.03
CA GLN A 505 8.80 -5.63 -14.93
C GLN A 505 9.55 -6.95 -14.67
N ALA A 506 9.93 -7.68 -15.73
CA ALA A 506 10.69 -8.92 -15.60
C ALA A 506 12.09 -8.67 -15.01
N GLN A 507 12.80 -7.66 -15.48
CA GLN A 507 14.11 -7.29 -14.95
C GLN A 507 14.01 -6.90 -13.46
N THR A 508 13.00 -6.10 -13.09
CA THR A 508 12.79 -5.70 -11.69
C THR A 508 12.55 -6.91 -10.80
N ARG A 509 11.69 -7.83 -11.24
CA ARG A 509 11.35 -9.03 -10.49
C ARG A 509 12.55 -9.97 -10.33
N LEU A 510 13.25 -10.29 -11.41
CA LEU A 510 14.41 -11.19 -11.40
C LEU A 510 15.55 -10.65 -10.53
N TYR A 511 15.79 -9.35 -10.57
CA TYR A 511 16.82 -8.74 -9.77
C TYR A 511 16.46 -8.67 -8.28
N PHE A 512 15.20 -8.40 -7.97
CA PHE A 512 14.77 -8.38 -6.59
C PHE A 512 14.97 -9.74 -5.89
N ASP A 513 14.91 -10.80 -6.65
CA ASP A 513 15.24 -12.14 -6.23
C ASP A 513 16.68 -12.28 -5.70
N LEU A 514 17.63 -11.66 -6.41
CA LEU A 514 19.03 -11.62 -5.97
C LEU A 514 19.20 -10.82 -4.67
N ILE A 515 18.42 -9.74 -4.50
CA ILE A 515 18.41 -8.92 -3.27
C ILE A 515 17.85 -9.74 -2.10
N ARG A 516 16.72 -10.42 -2.31
CA ARG A 516 16.11 -11.28 -1.29
C ARG A 516 17.10 -12.34 -0.80
N ASN A 517 17.73 -13.03 -1.70
CA ASN A 517 18.74 -14.03 -1.34
C ASN A 517 19.88 -13.44 -0.48
N GLY A 518 20.37 -12.23 -0.82
CA GLY A 518 21.36 -11.53 -0.01
C GLY A 518 20.89 -11.24 1.42
N ALA A 519 19.66 -10.80 1.60
CA ALA A 519 19.09 -10.51 2.92
C ALA A 519 18.87 -11.78 3.76
N GLU A 520 18.46 -12.88 3.13
CA GLU A 520 18.34 -14.20 3.75
C GLU A 520 19.71 -14.76 4.16
N LEU A 521 20.72 -14.66 3.31
CA LEU A 521 22.09 -15.07 3.63
C LEU A 521 22.70 -14.26 4.78
N ASN A 522 22.43 -12.94 4.83
CA ASN A 522 22.88 -12.12 5.94
C ASN A 522 22.27 -12.58 7.27
N PHE A 523 20.98 -12.95 7.26
CA PHE A 523 20.34 -13.54 8.44
C PHE A 523 20.97 -14.89 8.80
N LEU A 524 21.20 -15.78 7.83
CA LEU A 524 21.78 -17.11 8.08
C LEU A 524 23.18 -17.05 8.69
N ARG A 525 23.94 -15.99 8.41
CA ARG A 525 25.25 -15.78 9.05
C ARG A 525 25.18 -15.58 10.57
N LEU A 526 23.99 -15.27 11.11
CA LEU A 526 23.70 -15.25 12.56
C LEU A 526 23.40 -16.66 13.12
N MET A 527 23.05 -17.62 12.29
CA MET A 527 22.70 -18.98 12.70
C MET A 527 23.98 -19.84 12.89
N PRO A 528 23.90 -20.92 13.68
CA PRO A 528 24.98 -21.89 13.74
C PRO A 528 25.33 -22.43 12.35
N GLU A 529 26.62 -22.59 12.09
CA GLU A 529 27.17 -22.99 10.80
C GLU A 529 26.51 -24.26 10.24
N ASP A 530 26.41 -25.31 11.06
CA ASP A 530 25.82 -26.61 10.68
C ASP A 530 24.34 -26.51 10.28
N SER A 531 23.61 -25.49 10.72
CA SER A 531 22.17 -25.31 10.45
C SER A 531 21.86 -24.56 9.15
N ARG A 532 22.84 -23.81 8.59
CA ARG A 532 22.60 -22.86 7.48
C ARG A 532 22.16 -23.57 6.21
N ASN A 533 22.86 -24.64 5.85
CA ASN A 533 22.51 -25.42 4.65
C ASN A 533 21.14 -26.09 4.77
N ALA A 534 20.76 -26.54 5.97
CA ALA A 534 19.44 -27.10 6.20
C ALA A 534 18.33 -26.06 6.01
N TYR A 535 18.55 -24.82 6.46
CA TYR A 535 17.60 -23.71 6.18
C TYR A 535 17.53 -23.35 4.70
N LEU A 536 18.66 -23.25 4.01
CA LEU A 536 18.68 -23.01 2.57
C LEU A 536 17.97 -24.13 1.79
N ASP A 537 18.20 -25.39 2.17
CA ASP A 537 17.53 -26.54 1.57
C ASP A 537 16.00 -26.52 1.80
N ASP A 538 15.55 -26.09 2.97
CA ASP A 538 14.12 -25.93 3.28
C ASP A 538 13.51 -24.75 2.52
N TRP A 539 14.17 -23.60 2.50
CA TRP A 539 13.66 -22.40 1.82
C TRP A 539 13.65 -22.53 0.31
N TYR A 540 14.63 -23.24 -0.28
CA TYR A 540 14.82 -23.39 -1.73
C TYR A 540 14.58 -24.83 -2.21
N GLN A 541 13.49 -25.47 -1.76
CA GLN A 541 13.14 -26.83 -2.16
C GLN A 541 12.80 -26.97 -3.65
N ASN A 542 12.84 -28.18 -4.18
CA ASN A 542 12.41 -28.55 -5.53
C ASN A 542 13.07 -27.70 -6.64
N SER A 543 12.26 -26.94 -7.38
CA SER A 543 12.75 -26.03 -8.44
C SER A 543 13.69 -24.94 -7.89
N GLY A 544 13.64 -24.66 -6.60
CA GLY A 544 14.56 -23.76 -5.93
C GLY A 544 15.99 -24.28 -5.89
N LYS A 545 16.21 -25.59 -5.73
CA LYS A 545 17.55 -26.18 -5.81
C LYS A 545 18.17 -26.01 -7.20
N PHE A 546 17.37 -26.18 -8.25
CA PHE A 546 17.81 -25.90 -9.61
C PHE A 546 18.20 -24.43 -9.80
N LYS A 547 17.40 -23.52 -9.24
CA LYS A 547 17.70 -22.10 -9.25
C LYS A 547 18.95 -21.75 -8.47
N MET A 548 19.11 -22.30 -7.28
CA MET A 548 20.34 -22.14 -6.47
C MET A 548 21.58 -22.55 -7.26
N TRP A 549 21.50 -23.68 -7.96
CA TRP A 549 22.58 -24.15 -8.81
C TRP A 549 22.83 -23.27 -10.04
N LEU A 550 21.78 -22.73 -10.65
CA LEU A 550 21.89 -21.91 -11.86
C LEU A 550 22.33 -20.47 -11.56
N ASP A 551 21.82 -19.89 -10.48
CA ASP A 551 21.88 -18.45 -10.24
C ASP A 551 22.98 -18.06 -9.24
N TYR A 552 23.26 -18.93 -8.27
CA TYR A 552 24.12 -18.57 -7.14
C TYR A 552 25.35 -19.48 -7.12
N GLU A 553 26.52 -18.84 -7.14
CA GLU A 553 27.72 -19.55 -6.78
C GLU A 553 27.69 -19.94 -5.30
N SER A 554 28.23 -21.11 -4.98
CA SER A 554 28.42 -21.54 -3.59
C SER A 554 29.31 -20.51 -2.89
N ILE A 555 28.79 -19.88 -1.86
CA ILE A 555 29.54 -18.91 -1.07
C ILE A 555 30.01 -19.62 0.20
N ASP A 556 31.28 -19.42 0.54
CA ASP A 556 31.79 -19.85 1.83
C ASP A 556 30.97 -19.18 2.95
N ASN A 557 30.22 -20.00 3.65
CA ASN A 557 29.35 -19.59 4.72
C ASN A 557 29.81 -20.19 6.07
N ASP A 558 31.09 -20.57 6.16
CA ASP A 558 31.65 -21.38 7.24
C ASP A 558 32.12 -20.53 8.43
N LYS A 559 32.10 -19.19 8.30
CA LYS A 559 32.46 -18.32 9.43
C LYS A 559 31.46 -18.50 10.58
N PRO A 560 31.94 -18.93 11.78
CA PRO A 560 31.02 -19.17 12.91
C PRO A 560 30.28 -17.89 13.36
N SER A 561 29.06 -18.05 13.83
CA SER A 561 28.31 -17.00 14.52
C SER A 561 28.84 -16.82 15.95
N ALA A 562 28.83 -15.58 16.45
CA ALA A 562 29.08 -15.32 17.87
C ALA A 562 27.87 -15.60 18.78
N LEU A 563 26.70 -15.92 18.19
CA LEU A 563 25.50 -16.24 18.94
C LEU A 563 25.56 -17.68 19.48
N LYS A 564 25.13 -17.83 20.73
CA LYS A 564 24.93 -19.15 21.33
C LYS A 564 23.44 -19.47 21.26
N LEU A 565 23.09 -20.35 20.34
CA LEU A 565 21.71 -20.75 20.06
C LEU A 565 21.54 -22.26 20.33
N ASP A 566 20.30 -22.69 20.57
CA ASP A 566 19.95 -24.12 20.71
C ASP A 566 20.13 -24.82 19.35
N ASP A 567 20.94 -25.87 19.33
CA ASP A 567 21.26 -26.63 18.12
C ASP A 567 20.03 -27.34 17.49
N LYS A 568 18.98 -27.60 18.28
CA LYS A 568 17.78 -28.29 17.79
C LYS A 568 16.86 -27.37 16.98
N ASN A 569 16.73 -26.11 17.39
CA ASN A 569 15.89 -25.14 16.70
C ASN A 569 16.47 -23.73 16.84
N PRO A 570 17.62 -23.46 16.19
CA PRO A 570 18.35 -22.21 16.40
C PRO A 570 17.56 -20.97 15.98
N LYS A 571 16.71 -21.04 14.93
CA LYS A 571 15.88 -19.93 14.51
C LYS A 571 14.82 -19.56 15.56
N LEU A 572 14.18 -20.53 16.17
CA LEU A 572 13.20 -20.28 17.23
C LEU A 572 13.88 -19.73 18.49
N ASP A 573 15.04 -20.27 18.84
CA ASP A 573 15.81 -19.79 19.99
C ASP A 573 16.35 -18.37 19.75
N PHE A 574 16.83 -18.08 18.53
CA PHE A 574 17.18 -16.72 18.12
C PHE A 574 16.00 -15.75 18.33
N ALA A 575 14.82 -16.11 17.85
CA ALA A 575 13.63 -15.29 18.03
C ALA A 575 13.30 -15.04 19.51
N ARG A 576 13.38 -16.08 20.37
CA ARG A 576 13.16 -15.97 21.82
C ARG A 576 14.18 -15.05 22.50
N GLN A 577 15.46 -15.25 22.19
CA GLN A 577 16.53 -14.42 22.73
C GLN A 577 16.42 -12.96 22.24
N LEU A 578 16.11 -12.74 20.95
CA LEU A 578 15.90 -11.42 20.36
C LEU A 578 14.78 -10.66 21.10
N LEU A 579 13.62 -11.31 21.24
CA LEU A 579 12.45 -10.73 21.94
C LEU A 579 12.75 -10.44 23.42
N THR A 580 13.51 -11.29 24.09
CA THR A 580 13.88 -11.09 25.49
C THR A 580 14.88 -9.96 25.65
N ARG A 581 15.90 -9.90 24.78
CA ARG A 581 17.00 -8.93 24.85
C ARG A 581 16.55 -7.52 24.48
N TYR A 582 15.70 -7.39 23.47
CA TYR A 582 15.24 -6.11 22.92
C TYR A 582 13.74 -5.89 23.15
N ARG A 583 13.29 -6.24 24.33
CA ARG A 583 11.88 -6.15 24.73
C ARG A 583 11.29 -4.76 24.54
N GLU A 584 12.07 -3.71 24.81
CA GLU A 584 11.60 -2.32 24.69
C GLU A 584 11.40 -1.91 23.22
N LEU A 585 12.17 -2.49 22.30
CA LEU A 585 12.01 -2.25 20.87
C LEU A 585 10.82 -3.02 20.27
N ASN A 586 10.44 -4.13 20.90
CA ASN A 586 9.25 -4.88 20.54
C ASN A 586 8.05 -4.39 21.35
N ALA A 587 7.65 -3.15 21.12
CA ALA A 587 6.78 -2.34 21.96
C ALA A 587 5.41 -2.94 22.33
N HIS A 588 4.98 -4.04 21.70
CA HIS A 588 3.66 -4.61 21.90
C HIS A 588 3.74 -6.11 22.26
N PRO A 589 3.24 -6.50 23.44
CA PRO A 589 2.95 -7.90 23.72
C PRO A 589 2.03 -8.47 22.66
N ASP A 590 2.28 -9.72 22.28
CA ASP A 590 1.47 -10.43 21.28
C ASP A 590 0.83 -11.69 21.88
N PRO A 591 -0.02 -11.55 22.91
CA PRO A 591 -0.56 -12.69 23.66
C PRO A 591 -1.51 -13.57 22.84
N THR A 592 -2.10 -13.02 21.78
CA THR A 592 -3.03 -13.75 20.92
C THR A 592 -2.30 -14.76 20.04
N ASN A 593 -1.09 -14.43 19.56
CA ASN A 593 -0.30 -15.32 18.72
C ASN A 593 0.80 -16.07 19.48
N ARG A 594 1.37 -15.44 20.50
CA ARG A 594 2.46 -16.00 21.30
C ARG A 594 2.29 -15.63 22.76
N CYS A 595 1.99 -16.60 23.60
CA CYS A 595 1.86 -16.39 25.03
C CYS A 595 3.07 -16.99 25.75
N GLU A 596 4.19 -16.27 25.81
CA GLU A 596 5.40 -16.66 26.54
C GLU A 596 5.87 -15.53 27.45
N GLY A 597 5.97 -15.78 28.76
CA GLY A 597 6.49 -14.85 29.75
C GLY A 597 5.79 -13.47 29.72
N ALA A 598 6.55 -12.42 29.49
CA ALA A 598 6.04 -11.04 29.47
C ALA A 598 5.15 -10.73 28.26
N TYR A 599 5.19 -11.54 27.21
CA TYR A 599 4.33 -11.38 26.03
C TYR A 599 2.90 -11.89 26.27
N CYS A 600 2.64 -12.52 27.42
CA CYS A 600 1.30 -12.89 27.90
C CYS A 600 0.56 -11.73 28.58
N SER A 601 1.13 -10.53 28.64
CA SER A 601 0.46 -9.37 29.21
C SER A 601 -0.77 -9.02 28.38
N ARG A 602 -1.95 -9.03 28.99
CA ARG A 602 -3.20 -8.69 28.34
C ARG A 602 -3.29 -7.20 28.01
N ARG A 603 -3.97 -6.86 26.95
CA ARG A 603 -4.32 -5.49 26.60
C ARG A 603 -5.27 -4.92 27.67
N ASN A 604 -5.17 -3.61 27.93
CA ASN A 604 -6.10 -2.90 28.80
C ASN A 604 -7.39 -2.56 28.03
N ILE A 605 -8.24 -3.54 27.86
CA ILE A 605 -9.53 -3.45 27.17
C ILE A 605 -10.62 -4.06 28.06
N ALA A 606 -11.90 -3.89 27.67
CA ALA A 606 -13.04 -4.45 28.42
C ALA A 606 -12.86 -5.96 28.67
N PRO A 607 -13.27 -6.49 29.85
CA PRO A 607 -13.10 -7.89 30.20
C PRO A 607 -13.68 -8.86 29.15
N ALA A 608 -14.86 -8.56 28.60
CA ALA A 608 -15.47 -9.38 27.55
C ALA A 608 -14.62 -9.46 26.27
N LEU A 609 -13.89 -8.38 25.94
CA LEU A 609 -12.98 -8.36 24.80
C LEU A 609 -11.68 -9.11 25.13
N GLN A 610 -11.21 -9.08 26.39
CA GLN A 610 -10.07 -9.90 26.83
C GLN A 610 -10.39 -11.41 26.74
N GLU A 611 -11.60 -11.81 27.13
CA GLU A 611 -12.07 -13.19 26.98
C GLU A 611 -12.20 -13.60 25.50
N ALA A 612 -12.64 -12.66 24.64
CA ALA A 612 -12.69 -12.87 23.21
C ALA A 612 -11.28 -13.08 22.63
N GLU A 613 -10.29 -12.25 22.98
CA GLU A 613 -8.89 -12.43 22.57
C GLU A 613 -8.33 -13.79 23.01
N GLN A 614 -8.62 -14.19 24.25
CA GLN A 614 -8.20 -15.50 24.76
C GLN A 614 -8.83 -16.66 23.98
N SER A 615 -10.08 -16.54 23.57
CA SER A 615 -10.73 -17.54 22.72
C SER A 615 -10.10 -17.58 21.33
N LEU A 616 -9.86 -16.42 20.73
CA LEU A 616 -9.25 -16.30 19.41
C LEU A 616 -7.84 -16.89 19.36
N SER A 617 -7.06 -16.82 20.45
CA SER A 617 -5.70 -17.39 20.49
C SER A 617 -5.66 -18.91 20.25
N ARG A 618 -6.78 -19.61 20.36
CA ARG A 618 -6.90 -21.04 20.01
C ARG A 618 -6.77 -21.32 18.52
N LEU A 619 -6.99 -20.29 17.66
CA LEU A 619 -6.91 -20.41 16.20
C LEU A 619 -5.50 -20.17 15.68
N THR A 620 -4.63 -19.55 16.48
CA THR A 620 -3.26 -19.21 16.07
C THR A 620 -2.29 -20.37 16.33
N SER A 621 -1.10 -20.29 15.76
CA SER A 621 0.02 -21.24 15.97
C SER A 621 -0.31 -22.71 15.64
N ARG A 622 -1.30 -22.92 14.77
CA ARG A 622 -1.72 -24.25 14.30
C ARG A 622 -1.71 -24.28 12.77
N PRO A 623 -1.04 -25.26 12.16
CA PRO A 623 -1.05 -25.40 10.70
C PRO A 623 -2.43 -25.87 10.21
N ALA A 624 -2.76 -25.54 8.96
CA ALA A 624 -4.01 -25.94 8.31
C ALA A 624 -4.22 -27.46 8.27
N ALA A 625 -3.15 -28.25 8.31
CA ALA A 625 -3.23 -29.69 8.47
C ALA A 625 -3.98 -30.09 9.76
N GLY A 626 -3.82 -29.30 10.84
CA GLY A 626 -4.50 -29.50 12.13
C GLY A 626 -5.74 -28.61 12.34
N LEU A 627 -5.93 -27.57 11.51
CA LEU A 627 -7.06 -26.64 11.59
C LEU A 627 -7.60 -26.35 10.18
N LYS A 628 -8.44 -27.24 9.67
CA LYS A 628 -8.87 -27.25 8.25
C LYS A 628 -9.60 -25.99 7.77
N VAL A 629 -10.25 -25.25 8.66
CA VAL A 629 -10.93 -24.00 8.33
C VAL A 629 -9.98 -22.95 7.71
N ILE A 630 -8.68 -23.03 8.01
CA ILE A 630 -7.68 -22.12 7.44
C ILE A 630 -7.71 -22.16 5.91
N GLU A 631 -7.93 -23.33 5.32
CA GLU A 631 -7.99 -23.50 3.87
C GLU A 631 -9.23 -22.81 3.24
N GLN A 632 -10.28 -22.56 4.03
CA GLN A 632 -11.52 -21.92 3.60
C GLN A 632 -11.49 -20.38 3.77
N LEU A 633 -10.60 -19.87 4.62
CA LEU A 633 -10.50 -18.46 4.91
C LEU A 633 -9.79 -17.70 3.78
N PRO A 634 -10.27 -16.49 3.43
CA PRO A 634 -9.49 -15.54 2.64
C PRO A 634 -8.17 -15.16 3.32
N GLU A 635 -7.29 -14.51 2.59
CA GLU A 635 -5.99 -14.10 3.14
C GLU A 635 -6.10 -13.03 4.24
N ALA A 636 -7.08 -12.13 4.14
CA ALA A 636 -7.28 -11.05 5.11
C ALA A 636 -8.76 -10.90 5.49
N THR A 637 -9.13 -11.43 6.63
CA THR A 637 -10.49 -11.39 7.17
C THR A 637 -10.55 -10.42 8.35
N MET A 638 -11.58 -9.57 8.41
CA MET A 638 -11.81 -8.68 9.54
C MET A 638 -12.79 -9.33 10.51
N LEU A 639 -12.45 -9.30 11.80
CA LEU A 639 -13.36 -9.69 12.88
C LEU A 639 -13.75 -8.41 13.64
N ARG A 640 -15.00 -7.99 13.51
CA ARG A 640 -15.58 -6.92 14.31
C ARG A 640 -16.26 -7.54 15.52
N ILE A 641 -15.75 -7.29 16.70
CA ILE A 641 -16.26 -7.83 17.96
C ILE A 641 -16.83 -6.71 18.79
N GLU A 642 -18.10 -6.85 19.18
CA GLU A 642 -18.82 -5.82 19.91
C GLU A 642 -19.41 -6.35 21.22
N THR A 643 -19.23 -5.60 22.30
CA THR A 643 -19.85 -5.88 23.59
C THR A 643 -21.29 -5.37 23.64
N ARG A 644 -22.11 -5.87 24.55
CA ARG A 644 -23.46 -5.36 24.79
C ARG A 644 -23.50 -3.89 25.21
N GLY A 645 -22.38 -3.36 25.70
CA GLY A 645 -22.21 -1.95 26.05
C GLY A 645 -21.81 -1.02 24.89
N GLY A 646 -21.76 -1.55 23.66
CA GLY A 646 -21.40 -0.79 22.46
C GLY A 646 -19.91 -0.54 22.27
N GLN A 647 -19.06 -1.08 23.14
CA GLN A 647 -17.60 -1.08 22.92
C GLN A 647 -17.26 -2.11 21.84
N ARG A 648 -16.43 -1.73 20.89
CA ARG A 648 -16.00 -2.63 19.82
C ARG A 648 -14.48 -2.65 19.66
N GLU A 649 -13.99 -3.79 19.19
CA GLU A 649 -12.63 -3.99 18.70
C GLU A 649 -12.70 -4.64 17.31
N VAL A 650 -11.73 -4.28 16.48
CA VAL A 650 -11.55 -4.90 15.17
C VAL A 650 -10.22 -5.66 15.19
N TYR A 651 -10.27 -6.87 14.68
CA TYR A 651 -9.08 -7.70 14.52
C TYR A 651 -8.90 -8.08 13.05
N SER A 652 -7.65 -8.06 12.61
CA SER A 652 -7.26 -8.67 11.33
C SER A 652 -6.88 -10.12 11.57
N LEU A 653 -7.61 -11.04 10.95
CA LEU A 653 -7.28 -12.46 10.88
C LEU A 653 -6.58 -12.71 9.55
N LEU A 654 -5.26 -12.88 9.58
CA LEU A 654 -4.44 -13.08 8.40
C LEU A 654 -4.09 -14.56 8.22
N ARG A 655 -4.33 -15.08 7.04
CA ARG A 655 -3.86 -16.39 6.61
C ARG A 655 -2.45 -16.27 6.07
N ASN A 656 -1.49 -16.80 6.81
CA ASN A 656 -0.09 -16.85 6.42
C ASN A 656 0.09 -18.01 5.44
N ARG A 657 0.25 -17.73 4.16
CA ARG A 657 0.42 -18.76 3.14
C ARG A 657 1.84 -19.29 3.15
N ALA A 658 1.97 -20.59 3.32
CA ALA A 658 3.26 -21.26 3.33
C ALA A 658 3.72 -21.58 1.90
N HIS A 659 4.86 -21.03 1.51
CA HIS A 659 5.48 -21.30 0.21
C HIS A 659 6.92 -21.75 0.39
N SER A 660 7.29 -22.84 -0.25
CA SER A 660 8.71 -23.15 -0.47
C SER A 660 9.23 -22.31 -1.64
N ASN A 661 10.36 -21.68 -1.49
CA ASN A 661 11.07 -20.90 -2.52
C ASN A 661 10.16 -19.99 -3.39
N VAL A 662 9.93 -18.80 -2.96
CA VAL A 662 8.99 -17.84 -3.56
C VAL A 662 9.60 -17.01 -4.69
N ALA A 663 10.88 -17.14 -4.89
CA ALA A 663 11.67 -16.23 -5.67
C ALA A 663 11.74 -16.56 -7.18
N PHE A 664 11.17 -17.65 -7.67
CA PHE A 664 11.26 -18.06 -9.05
C PHE A 664 10.07 -17.55 -9.89
N MET A 665 10.32 -16.96 -11.04
CA MET A 665 9.33 -16.27 -11.88
C MET A 665 8.23 -17.18 -12.47
N LEU A 666 8.46 -18.48 -12.53
CA LEU A 666 7.53 -19.45 -13.09
C LEU A 666 7.26 -20.57 -12.09
N GLY A 667 5.99 -20.92 -11.93
CA GLY A 667 5.59 -22.06 -11.11
C GLY A 667 5.42 -21.80 -9.63
N GLU A 668 5.22 -20.53 -9.18
CA GLU A 668 4.96 -20.22 -7.76
C GLU A 668 3.77 -20.99 -7.20
N ALA A 669 2.75 -21.23 -8.00
CA ALA A 669 1.59 -22.01 -7.58
C ALA A 669 1.93 -23.45 -7.17
N TYR A 670 2.98 -24.04 -7.74
CA TYR A 670 3.43 -25.40 -7.40
C TYR A 670 4.23 -25.49 -6.11
N ARG A 671 4.57 -24.36 -5.50
CA ARG A 671 5.36 -24.27 -4.27
C ARG A 671 4.52 -23.98 -3.05
N TYR A 672 3.28 -23.66 -3.27
CA TYR A 672 2.33 -23.41 -2.21
C TYR A 672 2.02 -24.69 -1.44
N GLN A 673 2.16 -24.64 -0.12
CA GLN A 673 1.98 -25.77 0.78
C GLN A 673 0.79 -25.49 1.73
N PRO A 674 -0.46 -25.57 1.24
CA PRO A 674 -1.63 -25.11 1.97
C PRO A 674 -1.83 -25.80 3.34
N GLY A 675 -1.35 -27.02 3.51
CA GLY A 675 -1.39 -27.73 4.78
C GLY A 675 -0.53 -27.11 5.89
N LEU A 676 0.42 -26.27 5.53
CA LEU A 676 1.30 -25.53 6.45
C LEU A 676 0.85 -24.09 6.70
N ASP A 677 -0.21 -23.62 6.05
CA ASP A 677 -0.74 -22.29 6.31
C ASP A 677 -1.09 -22.14 7.80
N THR A 678 -0.85 -20.97 8.35
CA THR A 678 -1.20 -20.62 9.73
C THR A 678 -2.03 -19.35 9.78
N LEU A 679 -2.53 -18.99 10.96
CA LEU A 679 -3.24 -17.73 11.18
C LEU A 679 -2.46 -16.82 12.12
N THR A 680 -2.44 -15.54 11.76
CA THR A 680 -2.07 -14.47 12.68
C THR A 680 -3.28 -13.61 12.97
N ILE A 681 -3.54 -13.32 14.23
CA ILE A 681 -4.59 -12.42 14.68
C ILE A 681 -3.94 -11.14 15.23
N TYR A 682 -4.26 -10.01 14.61
CA TYR A 682 -3.74 -8.71 15.00
C TYR A 682 -4.88 -7.81 15.49
N PRO A 683 -4.78 -7.24 16.69
CA PRO A 683 -5.74 -6.24 17.16
C PRO A 683 -5.55 -4.94 16.36
N GLY A 684 -6.45 -4.68 15.43
CA GLY A 684 -6.39 -3.57 14.50
C GLY A 684 -6.54 -4.00 13.05
N ILE A 685 -6.35 -3.04 12.14
CA ILE A 685 -6.49 -3.24 10.70
C ILE A 685 -5.11 -3.32 10.06
N LEU A 686 -4.81 -4.46 9.44
CA LEU A 686 -3.54 -4.73 8.76
C LEU A 686 -3.60 -4.65 7.23
N THR A 687 -4.77 -4.47 6.63
CA THR A 687 -4.87 -4.47 5.17
C THR A 687 -5.62 -3.27 4.64
N SER A 688 -5.23 -2.83 3.44
CA SER A 688 -6.03 -1.89 2.65
C SER A 688 -7.22 -2.56 1.95
N TYR A 689 -7.21 -3.89 1.87
CA TYR A 689 -8.16 -4.71 1.09
C TYR A 689 -8.76 -5.81 1.96
N PRO A 690 -9.75 -5.52 2.83
CA PRO A 690 -10.45 -6.59 3.54
C PRO A 690 -11.09 -7.55 2.52
N ASN A 691 -10.78 -8.85 2.66
CA ASN A 691 -11.32 -9.87 1.76
C ASN A 691 -12.69 -10.37 2.25
N PHE A 692 -12.93 -10.32 3.54
CA PHE A 692 -14.22 -10.66 4.15
C PHE A 692 -14.31 -10.07 5.57
N MET A 693 -15.52 -10.05 6.13
CA MET A 693 -15.76 -9.57 7.49
C MET A 693 -16.78 -10.42 8.21
N PHE A 694 -16.50 -10.71 9.48
CA PHE A 694 -17.45 -11.26 10.44
C PHE A 694 -17.80 -10.19 11.48
N ASN A 695 -19.08 -10.08 11.83
CA ASN A 695 -19.55 -9.27 12.96
C ASN A 695 -20.03 -10.21 14.07
N ILE A 696 -19.32 -10.19 15.20
CA ILE A 696 -19.48 -11.19 16.25
C ILE A 696 -19.74 -10.48 17.57
N PRO A 697 -20.90 -10.72 18.24
CA PRO A 697 -21.07 -10.31 19.62
C PRO A 697 -19.99 -10.92 20.52
N ALA A 698 -19.41 -10.16 21.44
CA ALA A 698 -18.28 -10.58 22.27
C ALA A 698 -18.59 -11.89 23.05
N ASP A 699 -19.82 -12.05 23.53
CA ASP A 699 -20.27 -13.27 24.22
C ASP A 699 -20.45 -14.49 23.30
N GLN A 700 -20.40 -14.31 21.97
CA GLN A 700 -20.46 -15.41 20.98
C GLN A 700 -19.09 -15.78 20.41
N VAL A 701 -18.01 -15.08 20.75
CA VAL A 701 -16.67 -15.39 20.24
C VAL A 701 -16.23 -16.83 20.58
N PRO A 702 -16.46 -17.36 21.79
CA PRO A 702 -16.16 -18.77 22.07
C PRO A 702 -16.88 -19.72 21.11
N ALA A 703 -18.19 -19.50 20.85
CA ALA A 703 -18.97 -20.32 19.94
C ALA A 703 -18.52 -20.19 18.47
N PHE A 704 -18.07 -18.99 18.07
CA PHE A 704 -17.46 -18.78 16.76
C PHE A 704 -16.16 -19.57 16.62
N VAL A 705 -15.27 -19.51 17.62
CA VAL A 705 -14.01 -20.26 17.63
C VAL A 705 -14.26 -21.77 17.61
N ASP A 706 -15.21 -22.27 18.40
CA ASP A 706 -15.60 -23.69 18.41
C ASP A 706 -16.10 -24.12 17.02
N ALA A 707 -16.92 -23.29 16.36
CA ALA A 707 -17.41 -23.55 15.01
C ALA A 707 -16.25 -23.58 13.99
N MET A 708 -15.30 -22.63 14.10
CA MET A 708 -14.10 -22.59 13.26
C MET A 708 -13.24 -23.85 13.42
N GLU A 709 -13.01 -24.31 14.65
CA GLU A 709 -12.23 -25.55 14.91
C GLU A 709 -12.92 -26.80 14.36
N GLN A 710 -14.25 -26.81 14.31
CA GLN A 710 -15.03 -27.91 13.80
C GLN A 710 -15.26 -27.88 12.27
N ALA A 711 -15.01 -26.77 11.62
CA ALA A 711 -15.22 -26.60 10.18
C ALA A 711 -14.13 -27.33 9.39
N LYS A 712 -14.44 -28.52 8.90
CA LYS A 712 -13.52 -29.36 8.11
C LYS A 712 -13.75 -29.25 6.60
N ASP A 713 -14.82 -28.62 6.18
CA ASP A 713 -15.25 -28.49 4.79
C ASP A 713 -16.01 -27.19 4.53
N ALA A 714 -16.26 -26.90 3.25
CA ALA A 714 -16.95 -25.70 2.80
C ALA A 714 -18.39 -25.59 3.35
N THR A 715 -19.08 -26.71 3.57
CA THR A 715 -20.48 -26.72 4.09
C THR A 715 -20.53 -26.21 5.53
N ARG A 716 -19.58 -26.67 6.35
CA ARG A 716 -19.47 -26.19 7.73
C ARG A 716 -19.05 -24.74 7.80
N PHE A 717 -18.11 -24.34 6.93
CA PHE A 717 -17.69 -22.96 6.84
C PHE A 717 -18.83 -22.03 6.37
N GLU A 718 -19.65 -22.45 5.42
CA GLU A 718 -20.85 -21.73 5.00
C GLU A 718 -21.82 -21.45 6.16
N GLN A 719 -21.99 -22.38 7.10
CA GLN A 719 -22.83 -22.16 8.30
C GLN A 719 -22.27 -21.04 9.19
N ILE A 720 -20.94 -20.91 9.28
CA ILE A 720 -20.28 -19.81 9.99
C ILE A 720 -20.55 -18.49 9.28
N VAL A 721 -20.38 -18.47 7.97
CA VAL A 721 -20.65 -17.28 7.14
C VAL A 721 -22.12 -16.87 7.24
N GLN A 722 -23.06 -17.80 7.20
CA GLN A 722 -24.49 -17.49 7.35
C GLN A 722 -24.81 -16.86 8.71
N ARG A 723 -24.12 -17.28 9.77
CA ARG A 723 -24.42 -16.82 11.13
C ARG A 723 -23.77 -15.47 11.48
N TRP A 724 -22.54 -15.24 11.08
CA TRP A 724 -21.75 -14.07 11.49
C TRP A 724 -21.16 -13.26 10.33
N GLY A 725 -21.20 -13.80 9.12
CA GLY A 725 -20.59 -13.17 7.96
C GLY A 725 -21.39 -11.99 7.43
N ILE A 726 -20.70 -10.97 6.98
CA ILE A 726 -21.26 -9.78 6.33
C ILE A 726 -20.98 -9.91 4.83
N ARG A 727 -21.93 -10.41 4.07
CA ARG A 727 -21.81 -10.52 2.60
C ARG A 727 -21.99 -9.16 1.94
N ARG A 728 -21.51 -9.01 0.70
CA ARG A 728 -21.68 -7.79 -0.12
C ARG A 728 -23.16 -7.39 -0.29
N SER A 729 -24.06 -8.35 -0.24
CA SER A 729 -25.52 -8.19 -0.30
C SER A 729 -26.18 -7.91 1.06
N HIS A 730 -25.40 -7.85 2.15
CA HIS A 730 -25.98 -7.56 3.48
C HIS A 730 -26.60 -6.15 3.50
N PRO A 731 -27.84 -5.96 3.98
CA PRO A 731 -28.49 -4.64 3.97
C PRO A 731 -27.68 -3.51 4.63
N GLN A 732 -26.93 -3.84 5.67
CA GLN A 732 -26.05 -2.92 6.39
C GLN A 732 -24.58 -3.05 5.98
N PHE A 733 -24.26 -3.59 4.79
CA PHE A 733 -22.87 -3.79 4.35
C PHE A 733 -22.05 -2.51 4.52
N TRP A 734 -22.51 -1.40 3.99
CA TRP A 734 -21.78 -0.13 4.02
C TRP A 734 -21.58 0.40 5.45
N HIS A 735 -22.55 0.18 6.34
CA HIS A 735 -22.38 0.53 7.75
C HIS A 735 -21.19 -0.22 8.36
N TYR A 736 -21.14 -1.53 8.24
CA TYR A 736 -20.04 -2.35 8.79
C TYR A 736 -18.73 -2.08 8.08
N PHE A 737 -18.73 -1.92 6.76
CA PHE A 737 -17.53 -1.66 5.99
C PHE A 737 -16.88 -0.32 6.37
N HIS A 738 -17.66 0.73 6.50
CA HIS A 738 -17.16 2.05 6.90
C HIS A 738 -16.86 2.16 8.38
N ASP A 739 -17.43 1.29 9.22
CA ASP A 739 -17.04 1.21 10.62
C ASP A 739 -15.57 0.77 10.78
N LEU A 740 -15.04 -0.04 9.85
CA LEU A 740 -13.60 -0.34 9.79
C LEU A 740 -12.76 0.94 9.60
N THR A 741 -13.15 1.81 8.65
CA THR A 741 -12.47 3.09 8.45
C THR A 741 -12.62 4.02 9.65
N THR A 742 -13.78 4.01 10.31
CA THR A 742 -14.03 4.79 11.53
C THR A 742 -13.15 4.29 12.67
N TYR A 743 -13.06 2.98 12.87
CA TYR A 743 -12.18 2.36 13.85
C TYR A 743 -10.71 2.74 13.59
N LEU A 744 -10.28 2.72 12.33
CA LEU A 744 -8.92 3.13 11.97
C LEU A 744 -8.68 4.61 12.29
N ARG A 745 -9.65 5.51 12.05
CA ARG A 745 -9.54 6.92 12.43
C ARG A 745 -9.46 7.14 13.93
N GLU A 746 -10.08 6.28 14.73
CA GLU A 746 -10.04 6.35 16.19
C GLU A 746 -8.72 5.82 16.76
N THR A 747 -8.15 4.78 16.16
CA THR A 747 -6.97 4.05 16.67
C THR A 747 -5.66 4.45 16.02
N ASP A 748 -5.68 4.87 14.75
CA ASP A 748 -4.51 5.29 13.97
C ASP A 748 -4.89 6.40 12.98
N PRO A 749 -5.25 7.62 13.50
CA PRO A 749 -5.84 8.69 12.68
C PRO A 749 -4.93 9.18 11.55
N ILE A 750 -3.61 9.10 11.73
CA ILE A 750 -2.64 9.54 10.72
C ILE A 750 -2.64 8.61 9.51
N ASN A 751 -2.71 7.30 9.73
CA ASN A 751 -2.70 6.30 8.65
C ASN A 751 -4.10 5.96 8.14
N ALA A 752 -5.14 6.58 8.69
CA ALA A 752 -6.52 6.27 8.34
C ALA A 752 -6.87 6.73 6.92
N GLY A 753 -7.54 5.87 6.17
CA GLY A 753 -8.08 6.14 4.85
C GLY A 753 -9.24 5.19 4.52
N VAL A 754 -9.99 5.50 3.47
CA VAL A 754 -11.04 4.61 2.98
C VAL A 754 -10.42 3.31 2.49
N LEU A 755 -10.95 2.18 2.96
CA LEU A 755 -10.48 0.85 2.56
C LEU A 755 -11.02 0.50 1.17
N ASP A 756 -10.32 -0.40 0.48
CA ASP A 756 -10.72 -0.89 -0.85
C ASP A 756 -11.50 -2.20 -0.75
N MET A 757 -12.66 -2.27 -1.38
CA MET A 757 -13.50 -3.47 -1.39
C MET A 757 -13.36 -4.34 -2.66
N ASN A 758 -12.48 -3.98 -3.60
CA ASN A 758 -12.33 -4.74 -4.85
C ASN A 758 -11.87 -6.19 -4.63
N ARG A 759 -11.32 -6.50 -3.45
CA ARG A 759 -10.89 -7.85 -3.05
C ARG A 759 -11.86 -8.54 -2.09
N TYR A 760 -13.01 -7.93 -1.80
CA TYR A 760 -14.02 -8.52 -0.93
C TYR A 760 -14.70 -9.70 -1.63
N GLU A 761 -14.59 -10.87 -1.04
CA GLU A 761 -14.98 -12.14 -1.65
C GLU A 761 -16.49 -12.43 -1.51
N ASN A 762 -16.98 -13.34 -2.33
CA ASN A 762 -18.37 -13.80 -2.35
C ASN A 762 -18.47 -15.16 -1.60
N LEU A 763 -18.38 -15.11 -0.28
CA LEU A 763 -18.46 -16.29 0.58
C LEU A 763 -19.90 -16.68 0.90
#